data_c9db3f4d340ed0854eb5acd09b1b9b9e
#
_entry.id   c9db3f4d340ed0854eb5acd09b1b9b9e
#
_cell.length_a   1.000
_cell.length_b   1.000
_cell.length_c   1.000
_cell.angle_alpha   90.00
_cell.angle_beta   90.00
_cell.angle_gamma   90.00
#
_symmetry.space_group_name_H-M   'P 1'
#
loop_
_entity.id
_entity.type
_entity.pdbx_description
1 polymer ?
#
loop_
_entity_poly.entity_id
_entity_poly.type
_entity_poly.pdbx_seq_one_letter_code
_entity_poly.pdbx_strand_id
1 'polypeptide(L)'
;MKRLLSYLKPHKWVMTLATVLVLFIIAVELYRPIIIGNAIDQYINGYYHPYVEADVSTSDAVNWNGLVLSRDQAVSKADSASFYQIFLWKDHYYMAENLTRAECTALQNADTSVLKNYVREGAQKLTSNDLKVLRQNDFKGILKAGILFLLLLFSGFFLNLADTWLLQKMGQQIVYKLREETFTHIHSLSLSFFNTTPVGKLVTRVSNDTEAVNELFSTILVKLFKNVVKIIGYAVVMLSINVKMAGISFLLLPLVAILTFVFRHLSRKAYQITRNKITELNTFLSEHISGMKLIQIFAREKEKYSEFEGKSMELYRANFREIMTFAIFRPSIYLVSVIAMILVIRTGSLSVLNGSLSLGTLFVFITYISSFFEPIQELSEQLGTLQSSIASAEKIFSVLDVKPEIVSPADPAPVNILGEIEFRHVWFAYEEENYILKDVSFVIHPGEKAAFVGATGAGKSTILNLIGRYFDIQKGQILIDGIDIHEIDLDVLRGAIGQVQQDVFIFTGDIKSNISLNNEAISPDNVRQAAEIVNADPFIQKLPHGYDEPVTERGSTLSAGQRQLLSFARTLAYDPKILVLDEATANIDTETETLITQALARLMDGRTTIMVAHRLSTIQHADKIIVMHHGEIKESGTHQELLAKDGLYKKLYELQLMD
;
A
#
# COMPACT_ATOMS: atom_id res chain seq x y z
N MET A 1 7.69 2.16 -14.32
CA MET A 1 6.41 1.98 -15.06
C MET A 1 6.33 0.64 -15.79
N LYS A 2 7.21 0.27 -16.75
CA LYS A 2 7.10 -1.02 -17.49
C LYS A 2 7.10 -2.25 -16.57
N ARG A 3 7.97 -2.28 -15.55
CA ARG A 3 8.04 -3.37 -14.56
C ARG A 3 6.77 -3.43 -13.69
N LEU A 4 6.24 -2.28 -13.28
CA LEU A 4 4.99 -2.20 -12.54
C LEU A 4 3.82 -2.79 -13.34
N LEU A 5 3.70 -2.43 -14.63
CA LEU A 5 2.68 -2.98 -15.53
C LEU A 5 2.86 -4.49 -15.80
N SER A 6 4.06 -5.07 -15.59
CA SER A 6 4.26 -6.51 -15.77
C SER A 6 3.49 -7.34 -14.75
N TYR A 7 3.20 -6.80 -13.55
CA TYR A 7 2.37 -7.47 -12.54
C TYR A 7 0.89 -7.57 -12.96
N LEU A 8 0.44 -6.76 -13.92
CA LEU A 8 -0.91 -6.88 -14.50
C LEU A 8 -1.02 -8.01 -15.54
N LYS A 9 0.09 -8.45 -16.15
CA LYS A 9 0.06 -9.47 -17.22
C LYS A 9 -0.68 -10.76 -16.82
N PRO A 10 -0.48 -11.34 -15.61
CA PRO A 10 -1.23 -12.52 -15.17
C PRO A 10 -2.72 -12.25 -15.04
N HIS A 11 -3.13 -11.00 -14.78
CA HIS A 11 -4.49 -10.56 -14.52
C HIS A 11 -5.20 -9.93 -15.72
N LYS A 12 -4.66 -10.09 -16.95
CA LYS A 12 -5.19 -9.46 -18.16
C LYS A 12 -6.70 -9.70 -18.37
N TRP A 13 -7.19 -10.88 -18.10
CA TRP A 13 -8.62 -11.20 -18.24
C TRP A 13 -9.49 -10.49 -17.21
N VAL A 14 -9.01 -10.37 -15.97
CA VAL A 14 -9.70 -9.61 -14.92
C VAL A 14 -9.76 -8.14 -15.29
N MET A 15 -8.66 -7.56 -15.78
CA MET A 15 -8.60 -6.18 -16.26
C MET A 15 -9.54 -5.93 -17.44
N THR A 16 -9.58 -6.86 -18.41
CA THR A 16 -10.51 -6.75 -19.54
C THR A 16 -11.97 -6.80 -19.08
N LEU A 17 -12.30 -7.74 -18.18
CA LEU A 17 -13.64 -7.86 -17.61
C LEU A 17 -14.02 -6.58 -16.84
N ALA A 18 -13.14 -6.08 -15.96
CA ALA A 18 -13.36 -4.83 -15.22
C ALA A 18 -13.56 -3.64 -16.18
N THR A 19 -12.76 -3.53 -17.24
CA THR A 19 -12.94 -2.49 -18.26
C THR A 19 -14.32 -2.58 -18.90
N VAL A 20 -14.77 -3.76 -19.28
CA VAL A 20 -16.11 -3.99 -19.85
C VAL A 20 -17.19 -3.62 -18.83
N LEU A 21 -17.06 -4.03 -17.56
CA LEU A 21 -17.99 -3.67 -16.50
C LEU A 21 -18.07 -2.15 -16.31
N VAL A 22 -16.94 -1.45 -16.30
CA VAL A 22 -16.90 0.02 -16.20
C VAL A 22 -17.64 0.67 -17.37
N LEU A 23 -17.45 0.19 -18.60
CA LEU A 23 -18.17 0.71 -19.77
C LEU A 23 -19.68 0.51 -19.63
N PHE A 24 -20.14 -0.67 -19.17
CA PHE A 24 -21.56 -0.92 -18.90
C PHE A 24 -22.10 -0.03 -17.78
N ILE A 25 -21.35 0.14 -16.67
CA ILE A 25 -21.72 1.03 -15.57
C ILE A 25 -21.95 2.45 -16.10
N ILE A 26 -21.01 2.96 -16.90
CA ILE A 26 -21.11 4.32 -17.47
C ILE A 26 -22.29 4.42 -18.43
N ALA A 27 -22.51 3.42 -19.29
CA ALA A 27 -23.66 3.39 -20.20
C ALA A 27 -24.98 3.45 -19.41
N VAL A 28 -25.10 2.68 -18.32
CA VAL A 28 -26.27 2.71 -17.43
C VAL A 28 -26.43 4.09 -16.76
N GLU A 29 -25.33 4.67 -16.26
CA GLU A 29 -25.35 6.02 -15.65
C GLU A 29 -25.80 7.09 -16.65
N LEU A 30 -25.30 7.05 -17.90
CA LEU A 30 -25.66 7.98 -18.96
C LEU A 30 -27.11 7.82 -19.45
N TYR A 31 -27.65 6.60 -19.42
CA TYR A 31 -28.99 6.35 -19.92
C TYR A 31 -30.12 6.76 -18.96
N ARG A 32 -29.85 6.76 -17.65
CA ARG A 32 -30.86 7.11 -16.61
C ARG A 32 -31.53 8.47 -16.80
N PRO A 33 -30.80 9.59 -16.99
CA PRO A 33 -31.42 10.88 -17.23
C PRO A 33 -32.29 10.92 -18.49
N ILE A 34 -31.89 10.17 -19.54
CA ILE A 34 -32.64 10.08 -20.79
C ILE A 34 -34.01 9.43 -20.57
N ILE A 35 -34.08 8.36 -19.76
CA ILE A 35 -35.37 7.73 -19.42
C ILE A 35 -36.32 8.72 -18.73
N ILE A 36 -35.78 9.50 -17.77
CA ILE A 36 -36.57 10.49 -17.06
C ILE A 36 -37.00 11.60 -18.02
N GLY A 37 -36.08 12.10 -18.85
CA GLY A 37 -36.40 13.11 -19.89
C GLY A 37 -37.49 12.64 -20.83
N ASN A 38 -37.39 11.43 -21.36
CA ASN A 38 -38.42 10.84 -22.23
C ASN A 38 -39.74 10.64 -21.45
N ALA A 39 -39.71 10.24 -20.17
CA ALA A 39 -40.93 10.12 -19.38
C ALA A 39 -41.60 11.47 -19.12
N ILE A 40 -40.81 12.55 -18.96
CA ILE A 40 -41.33 13.91 -18.86
C ILE A 40 -42.03 14.30 -20.16
N ASP A 41 -41.36 14.12 -21.32
CA ASP A 41 -41.87 14.56 -22.60
C ASP A 41 -43.08 13.73 -23.05
N GLN A 42 -43.00 12.41 -22.96
CA GLN A 42 -44.03 11.53 -23.52
C GLN A 42 -45.24 11.32 -22.65
N TYR A 43 -45.02 11.33 -21.30
CA TYR A 43 -46.11 10.96 -20.38
C TYR A 43 -46.50 12.11 -19.42
N ILE A 44 -45.57 12.84 -18.82
CA ILE A 44 -45.94 13.93 -17.89
C ILE A 44 -46.52 15.09 -18.68
N ASN A 45 -45.85 15.56 -19.70
CA ASN A 45 -46.33 16.60 -20.61
C ASN A 45 -47.16 16.05 -21.78
N GLY A 46 -47.42 14.75 -21.77
CA GLY A 46 -48.13 14.07 -22.86
C GLY A 46 -49.56 14.63 -23.12
N TYR A 47 -50.14 15.35 -22.18
CA TYR A 47 -51.45 15.99 -22.37
C TYR A 47 -51.42 17.14 -23.41
N TYR A 48 -50.24 17.65 -23.74
CA TYR A 48 -50.10 18.61 -24.86
C TYR A 48 -50.13 17.98 -26.24
N HIS A 49 -50.04 16.64 -26.36
CA HIS A 49 -50.22 15.97 -27.63
C HIS A 49 -51.70 15.83 -27.95
N PRO A 50 -52.11 16.22 -29.18
CA PRO A 50 -53.50 16.12 -29.58
C PRO A 50 -53.95 14.67 -29.71
N TYR A 51 -55.23 14.45 -29.40
CA TYR A 51 -55.91 13.18 -29.64
C TYR A 51 -56.66 13.23 -30.94
N VAL A 52 -56.77 12.08 -31.62
CA VAL A 52 -57.62 11.90 -32.82
C VAL A 52 -58.55 10.72 -32.61
N GLU A 53 -59.69 10.73 -33.28
CA GLU A 53 -60.59 9.59 -33.31
C GLU A 53 -59.87 8.39 -33.94
N ALA A 54 -59.95 7.25 -33.31
CA ALA A 54 -59.24 6.02 -33.70
C ALA A 54 -60.17 4.81 -33.58
N ASP A 55 -59.83 3.74 -34.26
CA ASP A 55 -60.51 2.47 -34.10
C ASP A 55 -60.16 1.83 -32.75
N VAL A 56 -61.06 1.05 -32.17
CA VAL A 56 -60.89 0.33 -30.89
C VAL A 56 -59.71 -0.63 -30.94
N SER A 57 -59.24 -1.01 -32.12
CA SER A 57 -58.08 -1.87 -32.35
C SER A 57 -56.74 -1.20 -32.14
N THR A 58 -56.69 0.15 -31.97
CA THR A 58 -55.44 0.89 -31.79
C THR A 58 -54.90 0.68 -30.39
N SER A 59 -53.61 0.38 -30.24
CA SER A 59 -52.97 -0.02 -28.99
C SER A 59 -53.07 1.02 -27.86
N ASP A 60 -53.24 2.31 -28.21
CA ASP A 60 -53.31 3.45 -27.30
C ASP A 60 -54.71 4.07 -27.20
N ALA A 61 -55.74 3.39 -27.77
CA ALA A 61 -57.10 3.89 -27.79
C ALA A 61 -57.71 3.95 -26.36
N VAL A 62 -58.38 5.08 -26.07
CA VAL A 62 -59.03 5.33 -24.79
C VAL A 62 -60.49 5.74 -25.11
N ASN A 63 -61.45 5.14 -24.42
CA ASN A 63 -62.85 5.49 -24.57
C ASN A 63 -63.23 6.60 -23.60
N TRP A 64 -63.61 7.78 -24.13
CA TRP A 64 -64.02 8.91 -23.35
C TRP A 64 -65.36 9.47 -23.93
N ASN A 65 -66.40 9.53 -23.12
CA ASN A 65 -67.72 9.98 -23.49
C ASN A 65 -68.30 9.31 -24.77
N GLY A 66 -67.94 8.06 -25.00
CA GLY A 66 -68.41 7.32 -26.19
C GLY A 66 -67.51 7.52 -27.43
N LEU A 67 -66.49 8.39 -27.34
CA LEU A 67 -65.47 8.61 -28.39
C LEU A 67 -64.27 7.72 -28.12
N VAL A 68 -63.77 7.05 -29.12
CA VAL A 68 -62.49 6.29 -29.04
C VAL A 68 -61.40 7.20 -29.52
N LEU A 69 -60.56 7.66 -28.59
CA LEU A 69 -59.51 8.65 -28.85
C LEU A 69 -58.14 7.96 -28.71
N SER A 70 -57.24 8.23 -29.67
CA SER A 70 -55.82 7.83 -29.58
C SER A 70 -54.94 9.04 -29.84
N ARG A 71 -53.71 9.03 -29.37
CA ARG A 71 -52.78 10.12 -29.63
C ARG A 71 -52.37 10.15 -31.13
N ASP A 72 -52.19 11.34 -31.69
CA ASP A 72 -51.82 11.58 -33.08
C ASP A 72 -50.57 10.78 -33.52
N GLN A 73 -49.61 10.55 -32.61
CA GLN A 73 -48.43 9.74 -32.89
C GLN A 73 -48.70 8.26 -33.17
N ALA A 74 -49.83 7.73 -32.68
CA ALA A 74 -50.22 6.34 -32.89
C ALA A 74 -51.08 6.13 -34.16
N VAL A 75 -51.56 7.22 -34.79
CA VAL A 75 -52.45 7.17 -35.93
C VAL A 75 -51.90 8.04 -37.07
N SER A 76 -51.43 7.41 -38.16
CA SER A 76 -51.02 8.09 -39.38
C SER A 76 -52.27 8.48 -40.18
N LYS A 77 -52.92 9.60 -39.82
CA LYS A 77 -54.10 10.12 -40.53
C LYS A 77 -53.78 11.42 -41.28
N ALA A 78 -54.49 11.63 -42.38
CA ALA A 78 -54.41 12.81 -43.22
C ALA A 78 -54.79 14.09 -42.47
N ASP A 79 -54.32 15.25 -42.93
CA ASP A 79 -54.53 16.59 -42.36
C ASP A 79 -56.01 17.02 -42.18
N SER A 80 -56.97 16.19 -42.55
CA SER A 80 -58.43 16.43 -42.47
C SER A 80 -59.09 15.85 -41.20
N ALA A 81 -58.31 15.28 -40.25
CA ALA A 81 -58.88 14.73 -39.02
C ALA A 81 -59.22 15.84 -38.03
N SER A 82 -60.31 15.67 -37.28
CA SER A 82 -60.63 16.50 -36.10
C SER A 82 -59.72 16.10 -34.95
N PHE A 83 -59.05 17.06 -34.34
CA PHE A 83 -58.21 16.88 -33.22
C PHE A 83 -58.87 17.33 -31.91
N TYR A 84 -58.55 16.62 -30.85
CA TYR A 84 -58.95 16.91 -29.47
C TYR A 84 -57.70 17.21 -28.66
N GLN A 85 -57.69 18.33 -27.92
CA GLN A 85 -56.50 18.69 -27.14
C GLN A 85 -56.84 19.11 -25.72
N ILE A 86 -56.08 18.53 -24.77
CA ILE A 86 -56.15 18.92 -23.35
C ILE A 86 -55.23 20.10 -23.13
N PHE A 87 -55.73 21.11 -22.45
CA PHE A 87 -54.95 22.25 -22.01
C PHE A 87 -55.23 22.62 -20.55
N LEU A 88 -54.30 23.26 -19.88
CA LEU A 88 -54.41 23.71 -18.46
C LEU A 88 -54.73 25.20 -18.42
N TRP A 89 -55.81 25.59 -17.75
CA TRP A 89 -56.17 26.98 -17.49
C TRP A 89 -56.67 27.15 -16.04
N LYS A 90 -56.08 28.06 -15.28
CA LYS A 90 -56.44 28.34 -13.89
C LYS A 90 -56.58 27.08 -13.03
N ASP A 91 -55.56 26.23 -13.03
CA ASP A 91 -55.47 24.98 -12.27
C ASP A 91 -56.51 23.90 -12.61
N HIS A 92 -57.19 24.05 -13.73
CA HIS A 92 -58.15 23.07 -14.25
C HIS A 92 -57.78 22.68 -15.68
N TYR A 93 -58.01 21.41 -15.97
CA TYR A 93 -57.85 20.85 -17.30
C TYR A 93 -59.13 20.98 -18.10
N TYR A 94 -58.97 21.35 -19.37
CA TYR A 94 -60.06 21.50 -20.32
C TYR A 94 -59.73 20.72 -21.57
N MET A 95 -60.76 20.19 -22.28
CA MET A 95 -60.66 19.57 -23.57
C MET A 95 -61.24 20.53 -24.62
N ALA A 96 -60.46 20.89 -25.60
CA ALA A 96 -60.95 21.55 -26.82
C ALA A 96 -61.14 20.48 -27.90
N GLU A 97 -62.28 20.56 -28.61
CA GLU A 97 -62.74 19.58 -29.57
C GLU A 97 -62.72 20.20 -31.02
N ASN A 98 -62.65 19.32 -32.02
CA ASN A 98 -62.75 19.70 -33.45
C ASN A 98 -61.68 20.72 -33.88
N LEU A 99 -60.48 20.59 -33.41
CA LEU A 99 -59.36 21.46 -33.77
C LEU A 99 -58.66 20.99 -35.05
N THR A 100 -58.09 21.93 -35.78
CA THR A 100 -57.13 21.66 -36.82
C THR A 100 -55.74 21.45 -36.20
N ARG A 101 -54.82 20.82 -36.93
CA ARG A 101 -53.43 20.60 -36.47
C ARG A 101 -52.71 21.94 -36.16
N ALA A 102 -52.99 22.98 -36.97
CA ALA A 102 -52.44 24.31 -36.73
C ALA A 102 -52.97 24.96 -35.42
N GLU A 103 -54.27 24.78 -35.13
CA GLU A 103 -54.88 25.25 -33.87
C GLU A 103 -54.34 24.49 -32.65
N CYS A 104 -54.11 23.19 -32.74
CA CYS A 104 -53.45 22.43 -31.71
C CYS A 104 -52.06 22.96 -31.39
N THR A 105 -51.27 23.27 -32.43
CA THR A 105 -49.93 23.84 -32.27
C THR A 105 -49.99 25.24 -31.66
N ALA A 106 -50.97 26.04 -32.07
CA ALA A 106 -51.22 27.36 -31.49
C ALA A 106 -51.66 27.28 -30.03
N LEU A 107 -52.46 26.30 -29.65
CA LEU A 107 -52.94 26.08 -28.28
C LEU A 107 -51.82 25.64 -27.32
N GLN A 108 -50.85 24.91 -27.81
CA GLN A 108 -49.66 24.52 -27.03
C GLN A 108 -48.80 25.70 -26.59
N ASN A 109 -48.77 26.75 -27.41
CA ASN A 109 -47.98 27.98 -27.15
C ASN A 109 -48.82 29.18 -26.81
N ALA A 110 -50.12 28.98 -26.49
CA ALA A 110 -51.09 30.02 -26.31
C ALA A 110 -50.95 30.78 -25.00
N ASP A 111 -51.04 32.13 -25.05
CA ASP A 111 -51.12 32.96 -23.87
C ASP A 111 -52.46 32.76 -23.13
N THR A 112 -52.45 33.09 -21.82
CA THR A 112 -53.61 32.97 -20.94
C THR A 112 -54.90 33.63 -21.51
N SER A 113 -54.77 34.66 -22.34
CA SER A 113 -55.85 35.33 -23.05
C SER A 113 -56.50 34.46 -24.15
N VAL A 114 -55.69 33.72 -24.91
CA VAL A 114 -56.13 32.81 -25.95
C VAL A 114 -56.79 31.57 -25.35
N LEU A 115 -56.21 31.00 -24.26
CA LEU A 115 -56.78 29.88 -23.52
C LEU A 115 -58.16 30.25 -22.94
N LYS A 116 -58.35 31.48 -22.45
CA LYS A 116 -59.62 31.99 -21.97
C LYS A 116 -60.71 32.01 -23.07
N ASN A 117 -60.34 32.29 -24.31
CA ASN A 117 -61.30 32.28 -25.41
C ASN A 117 -61.80 30.87 -25.69
N TYR A 118 -60.91 29.86 -25.76
CA TYR A 118 -61.32 28.45 -25.92
C TYR A 118 -62.27 27.97 -24.78
N VAL A 119 -62.04 28.40 -23.54
CA VAL A 119 -62.96 28.11 -22.42
C VAL A 119 -64.31 28.79 -22.59
N ARG A 120 -64.34 30.00 -23.19
CA ARG A 120 -65.61 30.70 -23.48
C ARG A 120 -66.36 30.11 -24.68
N GLU A 121 -65.63 29.57 -25.65
CA GLU A 121 -66.16 28.92 -26.87
C GLU A 121 -66.70 27.49 -26.63
N GLY A 122 -66.61 27.00 -25.40
CA GLY A 122 -67.26 25.74 -25.00
C GLY A 122 -66.32 24.56 -24.71
N ALA A 123 -65.01 24.83 -24.48
CA ALA A 123 -64.10 23.77 -24.05
C ALA A 123 -64.59 23.08 -22.78
N GLN A 124 -64.71 21.77 -22.82
CA GLN A 124 -65.26 20.96 -21.71
C GLN A 124 -64.27 20.91 -20.54
N LYS A 125 -64.69 21.29 -19.33
CA LYS A 125 -63.90 21.10 -18.13
C LYS A 125 -63.80 19.61 -17.78
N LEU A 126 -62.60 19.11 -17.67
CA LEU A 126 -62.36 17.71 -17.36
C LEU A 126 -62.43 17.47 -15.86
N THR A 127 -63.12 16.40 -15.47
CA THR A 127 -63.14 15.92 -14.09
C THR A 127 -61.90 15.06 -13.79
N SER A 128 -61.64 14.78 -12.52
CA SER A 128 -60.55 13.89 -12.11
C SER A 128 -60.70 12.49 -12.71
N ASN A 129 -61.92 12.02 -12.96
CA ASN A 129 -62.18 10.74 -13.60
C ASN A 129 -61.88 10.77 -15.09
N ASP A 130 -62.25 11.84 -15.84
CA ASP A 130 -61.94 12.02 -17.22
C ASP A 130 -60.43 12.01 -17.47
N LEU A 131 -59.69 12.73 -16.61
CA LEU A 131 -58.24 12.73 -16.66
C LEU A 131 -57.62 11.35 -16.43
N LYS A 132 -58.16 10.57 -15.50
CA LYS A 132 -57.68 9.19 -15.26
C LYS A 132 -57.92 8.29 -16.47
N VAL A 133 -59.05 8.46 -17.13
CA VAL A 133 -59.39 7.68 -18.35
C VAL A 133 -58.50 8.14 -19.51
N LEU A 134 -58.44 9.42 -19.84
CA LEU A 134 -57.67 9.96 -20.94
C LEU A 134 -56.17 9.72 -20.77
N ARG A 135 -55.68 9.80 -19.56
CA ARG A 135 -54.22 9.61 -19.25
C ARG A 135 -53.86 8.19 -18.77
N GLN A 136 -54.74 7.20 -18.90
CA GLN A 136 -54.49 5.84 -18.47
C GLN A 136 -53.19 5.27 -19.04
N ASN A 137 -52.87 5.55 -20.29
CA ASN A 137 -51.67 5.09 -20.97
C ASN A 137 -50.43 5.85 -20.50
N ASP A 138 -50.59 7.12 -20.08
CA ASP A 138 -49.50 7.88 -19.47
C ASP A 138 -49.08 7.27 -18.14
N PHE A 139 -50.06 6.91 -17.28
CA PHE A 139 -49.78 6.24 -16.00
C PHE A 139 -49.06 4.88 -16.22
N LYS A 140 -49.49 4.08 -17.18
CA LYS A 140 -48.80 2.83 -17.56
C LYS A 140 -47.40 3.09 -18.07
N GLY A 141 -47.20 4.15 -18.87
CA GLY A 141 -45.91 4.57 -19.41
C GLY A 141 -44.96 5.03 -18.31
N ILE A 142 -45.41 5.87 -17.39
CA ILE A 142 -44.64 6.30 -16.20
C ILE A 142 -44.25 5.11 -15.35
N LEU A 143 -45.17 4.17 -15.09
CA LEU A 143 -44.87 2.96 -14.33
C LEU A 143 -43.80 2.10 -15.02
N LYS A 144 -43.90 1.89 -16.35
CA LYS A 144 -42.86 1.17 -17.14
C LYS A 144 -41.52 1.90 -17.06
N ALA A 145 -41.49 3.22 -17.24
CA ALA A 145 -40.27 4.01 -17.14
C ALA A 145 -39.67 3.95 -15.72
N GLY A 146 -40.51 3.97 -14.68
CA GLY A 146 -40.11 3.83 -13.30
C GLY A 146 -39.50 2.45 -13.00
N ILE A 147 -40.17 1.38 -13.46
CA ILE A 147 -39.63 0.01 -13.34
C ILE A 147 -38.29 -0.14 -14.08
N LEU A 148 -38.19 0.37 -15.31
CA LEU A 148 -36.94 0.35 -16.08
C LEU A 148 -35.83 1.12 -15.37
N PHE A 149 -36.14 2.30 -14.82
CA PHE A 149 -35.20 3.11 -14.03
C PHE A 149 -34.71 2.35 -12.82
N LEU A 150 -35.61 1.71 -12.05
CA LEU A 150 -35.25 0.87 -10.91
C LEU A 150 -34.37 -0.32 -11.30
N LEU A 151 -34.72 -1.02 -12.39
CA LEU A 151 -33.89 -2.14 -12.90
C LEU A 151 -32.49 -1.68 -13.28
N LEU A 152 -32.36 -0.51 -13.92
CA LEU A 152 -31.04 0.05 -14.24
C LEU A 152 -30.30 0.51 -12.98
N LEU A 153 -30.98 0.99 -11.95
CA LEU A 153 -30.38 1.36 -10.67
C LEU A 153 -29.82 0.12 -9.97
N PHE A 154 -30.61 -0.94 -9.85
CA PHE A 154 -30.17 -2.21 -9.27
C PHE A 154 -29.06 -2.88 -10.11
N SER A 155 -29.18 -2.87 -11.44
CA SER A 155 -28.12 -3.35 -12.32
C SER A 155 -26.82 -2.59 -12.11
N GLY A 156 -26.87 -1.27 -12.06
CA GLY A 156 -25.70 -0.43 -11.78
C GLY A 156 -25.08 -0.71 -10.43
N PHE A 157 -25.89 -0.97 -9.40
CA PHE A 157 -25.41 -1.37 -8.07
C PHE A 157 -24.63 -2.69 -8.11
N PHE A 158 -25.20 -3.74 -8.70
CA PHE A 158 -24.54 -5.04 -8.78
C PHE A 158 -23.29 -5.01 -9.67
N LEU A 159 -23.32 -4.25 -10.77
CA LEU A 159 -22.17 -4.07 -11.64
C LEU A 159 -21.02 -3.35 -10.89
N ASN A 160 -21.30 -2.29 -10.15
CA ASN A 160 -20.29 -1.60 -9.33
C ASN A 160 -19.74 -2.51 -8.21
N LEU A 161 -20.61 -3.32 -7.58
CA LEU A 161 -20.18 -4.28 -6.57
C LEU A 161 -19.23 -5.32 -7.16
N ALA A 162 -19.58 -5.88 -8.31
CA ALA A 162 -18.75 -6.86 -9.02
C ALA A 162 -17.41 -6.26 -9.47
N ASP A 163 -17.43 -5.06 -10.04
CA ASP A 163 -16.22 -4.32 -10.46
C ASP A 163 -15.29 -4.07 -9.28
N THR A 164 -15.81 -3.51 -8.19
CA THR A 164 -15.04 -3.24 -6.99
C THR A 164 -14.44 -4.52 -6.39
N TRP A 165 -15.23 -5.59 -6.29
CA TRP A 165 -14.76 -6.87 -5.77
C TRP A 165 -13.64 -7.47 -6.61
N LEU A 166 -13.78 -7.47 -7.95
CA LEU A 166 -12.78 -7.99 -8.88
C LEU A 166 -11.46 -7.22 -8.76
N LEU A 167 -11.53 -5.89 -8.72
CA LEU A 167 -10.36 -5.03 -8.66
C LEU A 167 -9.65 -5.11 -7.32
N GLN A 168 -10.39 -5.15 -6.21
CA GLN A 168 -9.81 -5.32 -4.88
C GLN A 168 -9.13 -6.69 -4.75
N LYS A 169 -9.78 -7.76 -5.22
CA LYS A 169 -9.17 -9.10 -5.23
C LYS A 169 -7.87 -9.13 -6.04
N MET A 170 -7.87 -8.54 -7.23
CA MET A 170 -6.69 -8.45 -8.08
C MET A 170 -5.58 -7.63 -7.40
N GLY A 171 -5.91 -6.48 -6.82
CA GLY A 171 -4.96 -5.62 -6.10
C GLY A 171 -4.29 -6.37 -4.96
N GLN A 172 -5.05 -7.08 -4.13
CA GLN A 172 -4.52 -7.88 -3.03
C GLN A 172 -3.62 -9.02 -3.50
N GLN A 173 -3.93 -9.68 -4.63
CA GLN A 173 -3.07 -10.72 -5.21
C GLN A 173 -1.73 -10.15 -5.70
N ILE A 174 -1.75 -8.97 -6.32
CA ILE A 174 -0.53 -8.28 -6.76
C ILE A 174 0.34 -7.90 -5.55
N VAL A 175 -0.28 -7.34 -4.50
CA VAL A 175 0.43 -6.95 -3.27
C VAL A 175 1.01 -8.14 -2.55
N TYR A 176 0.24 -9.22 -2.41
CA TYR A 176 0.74 -10.47 -1.82
C TYR A 176 2.01 -10.93 -2.51
N LYS A 177 1.97 -11.04 -3.84
CA LYS A 177 3.14 -11.44 -4.64
C LYS A 177 4.32 -10.48 -4.51
N LEU A 178 4.05 -9.16 -4.59
CA LEU A 178 5.10 -8.15 -4.47
C LEU A 178 5.75 -8.16 -3.08
N ARG A 179 4.94 -8.38 -2.03
CA ARG A 179 5.42 -8.48 -0.65
C ARG A 179 6.28 -9.73 -0.45
N GLU A 180 5.84 -10.87 -0.98
CA GLU A 180 6.59 -12.12 -0.96
C GLU A 180 7.92 -11.98 -1.70
N GLU A 181 7.91 -11.49 -2.95
CA GLU A 181 9.13 -11.25 -3.73
C GLU A 181 10.10 -10.29 -3.01
N THR A 182 9.58 -9.19 -2.46
CA THR A 182 10.40 -8.20 -1.76
C THR A 182 11.01 -8.78 -0.49
N PHE A 183 10.23 -9.51 0.30
CA PHE A 183 10.69 -10.12 1.54
C PHE A 183 11.72 -11.22 1.28
N THR A 184 11.45 -12.13 0.34
CA THR A 184 12.40 -13.18 -0.07
C THR A 184 13.70 -12.59 -0.60
N HIS A 185 13.60 -11.53 -1.41
CA HIS A 185 14.78 -10.86 -1.93
C HIS A 185 15.60 -10.19 -0.82
N ILE A 186 14.95 -9.50 0.14
CA ILE A 186 15.65 -8.92 1.30
C ILE A 186 16.42 -9.98 2.06
N HIS A 187 15.87 -11.18 2.23
CA HIS A 187 16.55 -12.28 2.90
C HIS A 187 17.77 -12.83 2.13
N SER A 188 17.83 -12.65 0.83
CA SER A 188 19.00 -13.06 0.01
C SER A 188 20.12 -12.03 -0.02
N LEU A 189 19.90 -10.82 0.53
CA LEU A 189 20.91 -9.75 0.51
C LEU A 189 22.02 -9.99 1.55
N SER A 190 23.23 -9.52 1.23
CA SER A 190 24.41 -9.61 2.07
C SER A 190 24.32 -8.73 3.32
N LEU A 191 25.10 -9.05 4.34
CA LEU A 191 25.17 -8.28 5.59
C LEU A 191 25.64 -6.83 5.36
N SER A 192 26.47 -6.60 4.33
CA SER A 192 26.90 -5.25 3.90
C SER A 192 25.73 -4.30 3.63
N PHE A 193 24.68 -4.81 2.97
CA PHE A 193 23.46 -4.05 2.70
C PHE A 193 22.72 -3.64 3.98
N PHE A 194 22.61 -4.53 4.97
CA PHE A 194 21.95 -4.23 6.24
C PHE A 194 22.75 -3.25 7.11
N ASN A 195 24.07 -3.24 6.99
CA ASN A 195 24.92 -2.27 7.70
C ASN A 195 24.73 -0.84 7.18
N THR A 196 24.40 -0.69 5.89
CA THR A 196 24.21 0.62 5.25
C THR A 196 22.75 1.06 5.19
N THR A 197 21.81 0.12 5.31
CA THR A 197 20.38 0.39 5.16
C THR A 197 19.63 0.13 6.47
N PRO A 198 19.01 1.16 7.09
CA PRO A 198 18.24 0.99 8.32
C PRO A 198 17.08 0.01 8.15
N VAL A 199 16.92 -0.92 9.09
CA VAL A 199 15.86 -1.95 9.07
C VAL A 199 14.45 -1.35 8.98
N GLY A 200 14.18 -0.27 9.70
CA GLY A 200 12.88 0.43 9.62
C GLY A 200 12.51 0.92 8.22
N LYS A 201 13.52 1.27 7.40
CA LYS A 201 13.31 1.62 5.99
C LYS A 201 12.85 0.39 5.19
N LEU A 202 13.42 -0.78 5.43
CA LEU A 202 13.05 -2.03 4.77
C LEU A 202 11.65 -2.50 5.18
N VAL A 203 11.32 -2.43 6.45
CA VAL A 203 9.96 -2.70 6.96
C VAL A 203 8.93 -1.83 6.23
N THR A 204 9.21 -0.52 6.08
CA THR A 204 8.32 0.38 5.35
C THR A 204 8.14 -0.02 3.87
N ARG A 205 9.19 -0.59 3.21
CA ARG A 205 9.08 -1.09 1.82
C ARG A 205 8.11 -2.26 1.72
N VAL A 206 8.22 -3.23 2.66
CA VAL A 206 7.40 -4.44 2.66
C VAL A 206 5.95 -4.17 3.09
N SER A 207 5.73 -3.20 3.99
CA SER A 207 4.39 -2.89 4.53
C SER A 207 3.71 -1.74 3.77
N ASN A 208 4.18 -0.51 3.97
CA ASN A 208 3.46 0.69 3.53
C ASN A 208 3.60 0.96 2.02
N ASP A 209 4.81 0.79 1.47
CA ASP A 209 5.03 1.06 0.05
C ASP A 209 4.32 0.01 -0.83
N THR A 210 4.20 -1.24 -0.39
CA THR A 210 3.39 -2.26 -1.09
C THR A 210 1.90 -1.93 -1.04
N GLU A 211 1.39 -1.35 0.07
CA GLU A 211 0.00 -0.92 0.18
C GLU A 211 -0.31 0.27 -0.75
N ALA A 212 0.62 1.21 -0.90
CA ALA A 212 0.48 2.28 -1.89
C ALA A 212 0.42 1.76 -3.33
N VAL A 213 1.07 0.62 -3.62
CA VAL A 213 0.96 -0.07 -4.92
C VAL A 213 -0.40 -0.76 -5.05
N ASN A 214 -0.96 -1.32 -3.97
CA ASN A 214 -2.34 -1.83 -3.97
C ASN A 214 -3.33 -0.74 -4.37
N GLU A 215 -3.28 0.41 -3.71
CA GLU A 215 -4.16 1.55 -3.99
C GLU A 215 -4.06 2.00 -5.45
N LEU A 216 -2.85 1.95 -6.04
CA LEU A 216 -2.63 2.26 -7.44
C LEU A 216 -3.47 1.36 -8.37
N PHE A 217 -3.40 0.06 -8.18
CA PHE A 217 -4.05 -0.91 -9.08
C PHE A 217 -5.55 -1.06 -8.80
N SER A 218 -5.95 -1.11 -7.54
CA SER A 218 -7.33 -1.36 -7.15
C SER A 218 -8.22 -0.12 -7.24
N THR A 219 -7.65 1.08 -7.13
CA THR A 219 -8.45 2.31 -6.99
C THR A 219 -8.06 3.39 -8.00
N ILE A 220 -6.78 3.81 -8.03
CA ILE A 220 -6.38 5.01 -8.75
C ILE A 220 -6.53 4.85 -10.27
N LEU A 221 -5.90 3.80 -10.84
CA LEU A 221 -5.93 3.58 -12.29
C LEU A 221 -7.36 3.41 -12.81
N VAL A 222 -8.19 2.71 -12.04
CA VAL A 222 -9.59 2.47 -12.40
C VAL A 222 -10.40 3.75 -12.34
N LYS A 223 -10.27 4.55 -11.28
CA LYS A 223 -10.95 5.85 -11.18
C LYS A 223 -10.53 6.80 -12.30
N LEU A 224 -9.23 6.86 -12.62
CA LEU A 224 -8.73 7.66 -13.74
C LEU A 224 -9.38 7.25 -15.06
N PHE A 225 -9.40 5.95 -15.35
CA PHE A 225 -10.04 5.41 -16.55
C PHE A 225 -11.55 5.70 -16.55
N LYS A 226 -12.27 5.41 -15.47
CA LYS A 226 -13.71 5.64 -15.32
C LYS A 226 -14.06 7.12 -15.53
N ASN A 227 -13.30 8.04 -14.93
CA ASN A 227 -13.56 9.47 -15.05
C ASN A 227 -13.30 10.01 -16.46
N VAL A 228 -12.24 9.53 -17.14
CA VAL A 228 -11.98 9.90 -18.54
C VAL A 228 -13.12 9.42 -19.44
N VAL A 229 -13.55 8.16 -19.27
CA VAL A 229 -14.66 7.61 -20.07
C VAL A 229 -15.97 8.31 -19.76
N LYS A 230 -16.25 8.68 -18.48
CA LYS A 230 -17.43 9.47 -18.10
C LYS A 230 -17.45 10.84 -18.79
N ILE A 231 -16.34 11.58 -18.76
CA ILE A 231 -16.25 12.90 -19.40
C ILE A 231 -16.53 12.78 -20.91
N ILE A 232 -15.90 11.82 -21.57
CA ILE A 232 -16.13 11.56 -23.00
C ILE A 232 -17.58 11.14 -23.24
N GLY A 233 -18.12 10.24 -22.42
CA GLY A 233 -19.50 9.77 -22.52
C GLY A 233 -20.53 10.89 -22.39
N TYR A 234 -20.41 11.73 -21.35
CA TYR A 234 -21.26 12.90 -21.19
C TYR A 234 -21.15 13.84 -22.38
N ALA A 235 -19.92 14.14 -22.87
CA ALA A 235 -19.71 15.02 -24.00
C ALA A 235 -20.37 14.48 -25.28
N VAL A 236 -20.17 13.19 -25.59
CA VAL A 236 -20.75 12.54 -26.76
C VAL A 236 -22.28 12.54 -26.71
N VAL A 237 -22.86 12.17 -25.56
CA VAL A 237 -24.32 12.12 -25.41
C VAL A 237 -24.93 13.54 -25.50
N MET A 238 -24.34 14.53 -24.82
CA MET A 238 -24.82 15.92 -24.90
C MET A 238 -24.76 16.47 -26.34
N LEU A 239 -23.66 16.21 -27.06
CA LEU A 239 -23.52 16.60 -28.46
C LEU A 239 -24.52 15.88 -29.37
N SER A 240 -24.83 14.62 -29.14
CA SER A 240 -25.79 13.85 -29.93
C SER A 240 -27.24 14.32 -29.72
N ILE A 241 -27.58 14.84 -28.54
CA ILE A 241 -28.93 15.34 -28.25
C ILE A 241 -29.11 16.75 -28.80
N ASN A 242 -28.23 17.70 -28.51
CA ASN A 242 -28.32 19.08 -28.99
C ASN A 242 -26.96 19.80 -28.95
N VAL A 243 -26.36 20.04 -30.12
CA VAL A 243 -25.03 20.65 -30.27
C VAL A 243 -24.97 22.06 -29.67
N LYS A 244 -26.03 22.86 -29.84
CA LYS A 244 -26.08 24.25 -29.31
C LYS A 244 -26.05 24.25 -27.79
N MET A 245 -26.87 23.43 -27.16
CA MET A 245 -26.91 23.31 -25.70
C MET A 245 -25.61 22.73 -25.15
N ALA A 246 -25.01 21.73 -25.83
CA ALA A 246 -23.72 21.17 -25.46
C ALA A 246 -22.61 22.23 -25.52
N GLY A 247 -22.58 23.07 -26.57
CA GLY A 247 -21.62 24.17 -26.67
C GLY A 247 -21.71 25.16 -25.52
N ILE A 248 -22.94 25.53 -25.10
CA ILE A 248 -23.16 26.40 -23.94
C ILE A 248 -22.67 25.74 -22.65
N SER A 249 -22.94 24.45 -22.50
CA SER A 249 -22.49 23.67 -21.33
C SER A 249 -20.96 23.62 -21.22
N PHE A 250 -20.26 23.56 -22.36
CA PHE A 250 -18.80 23.48 -22.40
C PHE A 250 -18.10 24.85 -22.39
N LEU A 251 -18.83 25.95 -22.45
CA LEU A 251 -18.28 27.31 -22.46
C LEU A 251 -17.37 27.61 -21.27
N LEU A 252 -17.66 27.02 -20.12
CA LEU A 252 -16.89 27.24 -18.89
C LEU A 252 -15.74 26.23 -18.69
N LEU A 253 -15.55 25.26 -19.58
CA LEU A 253 -14.43 24.30 -19.47
C LEU A 253 -13.05 24.95 -19.44
N PRO A 254 -12.73 25.99 -20.25
CA PRO A 254 -11.44 26.66 -20.13
C PRO A 254 -11.19 27.25 -18.72
N LEU A 255 -12.24 27.80 -18.09
CA LEU A 255 -12.12 28.30 -16.72
C LEU A 255 -11.84 27.18 -15.72
N VAL A 256 -12.50 26.03 -15.87
CA VAL A 256 -12.24 24.83 -15.04
C VAL A 256 -10.82 24.34 -15.23
N ALA A 257 -10.32 24.32 -16.47
CA ALA A 257 -8.93 23.93 -16.76
C ALA A 257 -7.93 24.86 -16.08
N ILE A 258 -8.16 26.17 -16.08
CA ILE A 258 -7.32 27.16 -15.40
C ILE A 258 -7.36 26.91 -13.88
N LEU A 259 -8.54 26.77 -13.27
CA LEU A 259 -8.71 26.49 -11.84
C LEU A 259 -7.99 25.20 -11.45
N THR A 260 -8.13 24.14 -12.24
CA THR A 260 -7.46 22.85 -12.02
C THR A 260 -5.93 22.97 -12.09
N PHE A 261 -5.41 23.74 -13.06
CA PHE A 261 -3.96 23.97 -13.17
C PHE A 261 -3.41 24.74 -11.98
N VAL A 262 -4.09 25.82 -11.56
CA VAL A 262 -3.72 26.62 -10.38
C VAL A 262 -3.77 25.74 -9.12
N PHE A 263 -4.86 24.99 -8.92
CA PHE A 263 -5.01 24.06 -7.79
C PHE A 263 -3.86 23.06 -7.75
N ARG A 264 -3.53 22.41 -8.86
CA ARG A 264 -2.45 21.43 -8.94
C ARG A 264 -1.12 22.00 -8.49
N HIS A 265 -0.80 23.24 -8.91
CA HIS A 265 0.45 23.91 -8.53
C HIS A 265 0.49 24.20 -7.02
N LEU A 266 -0.59 24.79 -6.48
CA LEU A 266 -0.69 25.15 -5.07
C LEU A 266 -0.74 23.91 -4.15
N SER A 267 -1.54 22.91 -4.51
CA SER A 267 -1.69 21.67 -3.76
C SER A 267 -0.37 20.90 -3.65
N ARG A 268 0.39 20.79 -4.77
CA ARG A 268 1.70 20.13 -4.76
C ARG A 268 2.67 20.81 -3.79
N LYS A 269 2.73 22.14 -3.79
CA LYS A 269 3.59 22.90 -2.89
C LYS A 269 3.18 22.75 -1.43
N ALA A 270 1.87 22.85 -1.15
CA ALA A 270 1.33 22.68 0.19
C ALA A 270 1.61 21.27 0.73
N TYR A 271 1.35 20.23 -0.06
CA TYR A 271 1.63 18.83 0.30
C TYR A 271 3.10 18.58 0.62
N GLN A 272 4.03 19.13 -0.18
CA GLN A 272 5.47 19.00 0.09
C GLN A 272 5.86 19.62 1.43
N ILE A 273 5.34 20.82 1.74
CA ILE A 273 5.60 21.49 3.02
C ILE A 273 5.06 20.66 4.18
N THR A 274 3.81 20.20 4.09
CA THR A 274 3.19 19.35 5.11
C THR A 274 4.01 18.07 5.34
N ARG A 275 4.45 17.40 4.25
CA ARG A 275 5.24 16.18 4.34
C ARG A 275 6.57 16.38 5.04
N ASN A 276 7.26 17.49 4.77
CA ASN A 276 8.50 17.83 5.45
C ASN A 276 8.27 18.06 6.94
N LYS A 277 7.20 18.79 7.32
CA LYS A 277 6.88 19.05 8.73
C LYS A 277 6.46 17.78 9.49
N ILE A 278 5.77 16.85 8.86
CA ILE A 278 5.50 15.50 9.43
C ILE A 278 6.81 14.77 9.69
N THR A 279 7.76 14.80 8.74
CA THR A 279 9.04 14.14 8.89
C THR A 279 9.85 14.75 10.05
N GLU A 280 9.92 16.07 10.13
CA GLU A 280 10.59 16.79 11.23
C GLU A 280 10.00 16.44 12.60
N LEU A 281 8.67 16.37 12.69
CA LEU A 281 7.99 16.01 13.94
C LEU A 281 8.24 14.54 14.32
N ASN A 282 8.17 13.63 13.34
CA ASN A 282 8.41 12.20 13.59
C ASN A 282 9.87 11.93 14.02
N THR A 283 10.83 12.61 13.41
CA THR A 283 12.23 12.55 13.83
C THR A 283 12.39 13.02 15.27
N PHE A 284 11.82 14.18 15.60
CA PHE A 284 11.82 14.72 16.96
C PHE A 284 11.22 13.74 17.97
N LEU A 285 10.03 13.17 17.67
CA LEU A 285 9.37 12.19 18.54
C LEU A 285 10.22 10.93 18.73
N SER A 286 10.79 10.39 17.66
CA SER A 286 11.62 9.19 17.73
C SER A 286 12.85 9.40 18.61
N GLU A 287 13.55 10.52 18.45
CA GLU A 287 14.72 10.86 19.25
C GLU A 287 14.37 11.04 20.73
N HIS A 288 13.30 11.80 21.01
CA HIS A 288 12.95 12.15 22.40
C HIS A 288 12.31 10.99 23.16
N ILE A 289 11.52 10.14 22.49
CA ILE A 289 10.97 8.92 23.12
C ILE A 289 12.10 7.92 23.40
N SER A 290 13.01 7.72 22.45
CA SER A 290 14.17 6.85 22.65
C SER A 290 15.10 7.38 23.76
N GLY A 291 15.26 8.70 23.83
CA GLY A 291 16.05 9.37 24.86
C GLY A 291 15.30 9.77 26.13
N MET A 292 14.09 9.24 26.38
CA MET A 292 13.22 9.69 27.48
C MET A 292 13.90 9.59 28.84
N LYS A 293 14.64 8.50 29.11
CA LYS A 293 15.41 8.35 30.35
C LYS A 293 16.39 9.49 30.58
N LEU A 294 17.06 9.95 29.51
CA LEU A 294 18.01 11.07 29.60
C LEU A 294 17.27 12.39 29.90
N ILE A 295 16.13 12.63 29.23
CA ILE A 295 15.31 13.83 29.46
C ILE A 295 14.85 13.90 30.91
N GLN A 296 14.41 12.80 31.49
CA GLN A 296 13.96 12.70 32.87
C GLN A 296 15.11 12.87 33.89
N ILE A 297 16.29 12.24 33.66
CA ILE A 297 17.45 12.40 34.53
C ILE A 297 17.89 13.85 34.64
N PHE A 298 17.80 14.61 33.54
CA PHE A 298 18.16 16.03 33.50
C PHE A 298 16.99 16.97 33.77
N ALA A 299 15.78 16.47 34.08
CA ALA A 299 14.56 17.22 34.36
C ALA A 299 14.24 18.27 33.29
N ARG A 300 14.36 17.88 32.00
CA ARG A 300 14.15 18.76 30.85
C ARG A 300 12.80 18.57 30.14
N GLU A 301 11.82 17.95 30.77
CA GLU A 301 10.52 17.62 30.16
C GLU A 301 9.77 18.88 29.69
N LYS A 302 9.79 19.96 30.46
CA LYS A 302 9.10 21.21 30.12
C LYS A 302 9.67 21.88 28.87
N GLU A 303 11.00 21.92 28.76
CA GLU A 303 11.69 22.50 27.60
C GLU A 303 11.40 21.67 26.35
N LYS A 304 11.50 20.35 26.46
CA LYS A 304 11.22 19.44 25.35
C LYS A 304 9.74 19.44 24.92
N TYR A 305 8.84 19.67 25.87
CA TYR A 305 7.44 19.91 25.56
C TYR A 305 7.22 21.21 24.77
N SER A 306 7.91 22.30 25.16
CA SER A 306 7.81 23.57 24.41
C SER A 306 8.38 23.46 23.00
N GLU A 307 9.48 22.73 22.80
CA GLU A 307 10.02 22.43 21.45
C GLU A 307 9.03 21.61 20.62
N PHE A 308 8.40 20.58 21.22
CA PHE A 308 7.35 19.78 20.61
C PHE A 308 6.15 20.64 20.19
N GLU A 309 5.66 21.52 21.08
CA GLU A 309 4.55 22.41 20.81
C GLU A 309 4.84 23.33 19.61
N GLY A 310 6.06 23.87 19.54
CA GLY A 310 6.52 24.66 18.38
C GLY A 310 6.45 23.88 17.06
N LYS A 311 7.01 22.66 17.02
CA LYS A 311 6.98 21.79 15.82
C LYS A 311 5.57 21.37 15.46
N SER A 312 4.75 21.03 16.46
CA SER A 312 3.33 20.70 16.28
C SER A 312 2.54 21.86 15.69
N MET A 313 2.80 23.10 16.16
CA MET A 313 2.18 24.31 15.62
C MET A 313 2.61 24.60 14.18
N GLU A 314 3.88 24.33 13.82
CA GLU A 314 4.36 24.46 12.44
C GLU A 314 3.64 23.45 11.53
N LEU A 315 3.48 22.19 11.97
CA LEU A 315 2.73 21.18 11.24
C LEU A 315 1.25 21.58 11.11
N TYR A 316 0.62 22.09 12.20
CA TYR A 316 -0.74 22.59 12.14
C TYR A 316 -0.90 23.68 11.06
N ARG A 317 0.01 24.66 11.00
CA ARG A 317 -0.03 25.72 9.98
C ARG A 317 0.17 25.17 8.56
N ALA A 318 1.01 24.16 8.39
CA ALA A 318 1.22 23.50 7.12
C ALA A 318 -0.05 22.74 6.67
N ASN A 319 -0.64 21.94 7.56
CA ASN A 319 -1.89 21.22 7.32
C ASN A 319 -3.03 22.20 7.00
N PHE A 320 -3.13 23.30 7.74
CA PHE A 320 -4.16 24.32 7.50
C PHE A 320 -4.05 24.92 6.10
N ARG A 321 -2.84 25.20 5.60
CA ARG A 321 -2.64 25.68 4.21
C ARG A 321 -3.04 24.64 3.19
N GLU A 322 -2.72 23.39 3.44
CA GLU A 322 -3.11 22.27 2.56
C GLU A 322 -4.64 22.13 2.51
N ILE A 323 -5.30 22.07 3.67
CA ILE A 323 -6.75 22.01 3.77
C ILE A 323 -7.41 23.22 3.09
N MET A 324 -6.89 24.44 3.28
CA MET A 324 -7.40 25.64 2.62
C MET A 324 -7.31 25.57 1.09
N THR A 325 -6.28 24.93 0.56
CA THR A 325 -6.16 24.73 -0.89
C THR A 325 -7.33 23.89 -1.43
N PHE A 326 -7.71 22.82 -0.73
CA PHE A 326 -8.86 21.99 -1.09
C PHE A 326 -10.19 22.70 -0.79
N ALA A 327 -10.27 23.39 0.35
CA ALA A 327 -11.47 24.12 0.78
C ALA A 327 -11.86 25.25 -0.16
N ILE A 328 -10.91 25.81 -0.89
CA ILE A 328 -11.18 26.82 -1.94
C ILE A 328 -11.48 26.15 -3.28
N PHE A 329 -10.74 25.12 -3.67
CA PHE A 329 -10.87 24.50 -4.98
C PHE A 329 -12.25 23.86 -5.20
N ARG A 330 -12.70 23.00 -4.27
CA ARG A 330 -13.96 22.29 -4.43
C ARG A 330 -15.18 23.22 -4.57
N PRO A 331 -15.37 24.22 -3.69
CA PRO A 331 -16.45 25.20 -3.87
C PRO A 331 -16.30 26.06 -5.13
N SER A 332 -15.06 26.33 -5.58
CA SER A 332 -14.86 27.08 -6.83
C SER A 332 -15.32 26.30 -8.05
N ILE A 333 -15.03 25.00 -8.13
CA ILE A 333 -15.55 24.12 -9.21
C ILE A 333 -17.07 24.02 -9.11
N TYR A 334 -17.62 23.87 -7.89
CA TYR A 334 -19.06 23.83 -7.68
C TYR A 334 -19.73 25.14 -8.14
N LEU A 335 -19.16 26.30 -7.82
CA LEU A 335 -19.66 27.61 -8.26
C LEU A 335 -19.67 27.70 -9.78
N VAL A 336 -18.60 27.23 -10.46
CA VAL A 336 -18.57 27.19 -11.94
C VAL A 336 -19.65 26.26 -12.48
N SER A 337 -19.87 25.10 -11.85
CA SER A 337 -20.93 24.17 -12.25
C SER A 337 -22.34 24.79 -12.10
N VAL A 338 -22.58 25.56 -11.03
CA VAL A 338 -23.84 26.29 -10.83
C VAL A 338 -24.03 27.38 -11.87
N ILE A 339 -22.96 28.14 -12.20
CA ILE A 339 -23.02 29.14 -13.28
C ILE A 339 -23.34 28.48 -14.62
N ALA A 340 -22.69 27.35 -14.93
CA ALA A 340 -22.98 26.56 -16.13
C ALA A 340 -24.44 26.10 -16.16
N MET A 341 -24.96 25.63 -15.02
CA MET A 341 -26.36 25.23 -14.88
C MET A 341 -27.32 26.40 -15.12
N ILE A 342 -27.04 27.57 -14.57
CA ILE A 342 -27.86 28.79 -14.78
C ILE A 342 -27.89 29.16 -16.27
N LEU A 343 -26.74 29.08 -16.98
CA LEU A 343 -26.66 29.33 -18.40
C LEU A 343 -27.49 28.30 -19.22
N VAL A 344 -27.41 27.04 -18.86
CA VAL A 344 -28.20 25.95 -19.48
C VAL A 344 -29.70 26.17 -19.21
N ILE A 345 -30.10 26.48 -17.99
CA ILE A 345 -31.51 26.74 -17.65
C ILE A 345 -32.02 27.95 -18.41
N ARG A 346 -31.31 29.08 -18.38
CA ARG A 346 -31.72 30.30 -19.11
C ARG A 346 -31.90 30.04 -20.62
N THR A 347 -30.90 29.50 -21.27
CA THR A 347 -30.93 29.31 -22.71
C THR A 347 -31.85 28.15 -23.12
N GLY A 348 -31.89 27.10 -22.33
CA GLY A 348 -32.78 25.97 -22.54
C GLY A 348 -34.26 26.34 -22.34
N SER A 349 -34.61 27.10 -21.29
CA SER A 349 -35.98 27.58 -21.07
C SER A 349 -36.46 28.46 -22.24
N LEU A 350 -35.61 29.37 -22.73
CA LEU A 350 -35.93 30.16 -23.91
C LEU A 350 -36.17 29.29 -25.15
N SER A 351 -35.36 28.21 -25.30
CA SER A 351 -35.52 27.24 -26.39
C SER A 351 -36.78 26.40 -26.26
N VAL A 352 -37.18 26.07 -25.02
CA VAL A 352 -38.47 25.38 -24.73
C VAL A 352 -39.67 26.30 -25.06
N LEU A 353 -39.62 27.56 -24.60
CA LEU A 353 -40.68 28.54 -24.93
C LEU A 353 -40.83 28.79 -26.42
N ASN A 354 -39.71 28.71 -27.19
CA ASN A 354 -39.73 28.84 -28.66
C ASN A 354 -40.06 27.52 -29.37
N GLY A 355 -40.41 26.46 -28.65
CA GLY A 355 -40.71 25.14 -29.24
C GLY A 355 -39.57 24.40 -29.91
N SER A 356 -38.30 24.88 -29.73
CA SER A 356 -37.12 24.27 -30.37
C SER A 356 -36.43 23.23 -29.49
N LEU A 357 -36.84 23.06 -28.23
CA LEU A 357 -36.34 22.09 -27.27
C LEU A 357 -37.48 21.55 -26.41
N SER A 358 -37.47 20.28 -26.07
CA SER A 358 -38.44 19.70 -25.15
C SER A 358 -38.03 19.95 -23.65
N LEU A 359 -38.98 19.93 -22.75
CA LEU A 359 -38.74 20.08 -21.30
C LEU A 359 -37.93 18.92 -20.76
N GLY A 360 -38.19 17.69 -21.24
CA GLY A 360 -37.42 16.51 -20.84
C GLY A 360 -35.97 16.59 -21.31
N THR A 361 -35.71 17.10 -22.52
CA THR A 361 -34.35 17.35 -22.99
C THR A 361 -33.64 18.39 -22.13
N LEU A 362 -34.31 19.46 -21.72
CA LEU A 362 -33.74 20.45 -20.79
C LEU A 362 -33.38 19.79 -19.46
N PHE A 363 -34.26 18.95 -18.90
CA PHE A 363 -33.99 18.18 -17.69
C PHE A 363 -32.74 17.30 -17.83
N VAL A 364 -32.57 16.62 -18.96
CA VAL A 364 -31.37 15.80 -19.25
C VAL A 364 -30.11 16.65 -19.22
N PHE A 365 -30.12 17.82 -19.86
CA PHE A 365 -28.97 18.75 -19.87
C PHE A 365 -28.65 19.28 -18.46
N ILE A 366 -29.64 19.63 -17.65
CA ILE A 366 -29.44 20.05 -16.25
C ILE A 366 -28.78 18.94 -15.44
N THR A 367 -29.23 17.69 -15.62
CA THR A 367 -28.68 16.52 -14.92
C THR A 367 -27.26 16.23 -15.37
N TYR A 368 -26.98 16.27 -16.66
CA TYR A 368 -25.65 16.03 -17.18
C TYR A 368 -24.65 17.10 -16.77
N ILE A 369 -25.03 18.40 -16.81
CA ILE A 369 -24.11 19.47 -16.42
C ILE A 369 -23.77 19.40 -14.92
N SER A 370 -24.71 19.00 -14.07
CA SER A 370 -24.45 18.80 -12.64
C SER A 370 -23.45 17.67 -12.38
N SER A 371 -23.47 16.61 -13.19
CA SER A 371 -22.62 15.42 -13.05
C SER A 371 -21.32 15.50 -13.86
N PHE A 372 -21.18 16.46 -14.77
CA PHE A 372 -20.03 16.55 -15.69
C PHE A 372 -18.75 17.05 -15.02
N PHE A 373 -18.86 17.93 -14.02
CA PHE A 373 -17.71 18.55 -13.37
C PHE A 373 -17.08 17.67 -12.28
N GLU A 374 -17.83 16.73 -11.68
CA GLU A 374 -17.33 15.81 -10.67
C GLU A 374 -16.15 14.95 -11.15
N PRO A 375 -16.22 14.25 -12.31
CA PRO A 375 -15.09 13.49 -12.84
C PRO A 375 -13.83 14.33 -13.09
N ILE A 376 -13.98 15.59 -13.48
CA ILE A 376 -12.85 16.51 -13.72
C ILE A 376 -12.15 16.85 -12.41
N GLN A 377 -12.93 17.11 -11.35
CA GLN A 377 -12.42 17.35 -10.02
C GLN A 377 -11.67 16.11 -9.48
N GLU A 378 -12.29 14.93 -9.58
CA GLU A 378 -11.67 13.67 -9.14
C GLU A 378 -10.36 13.36 -9.88
N LEU A 379 -10.30 13.58 -11.19
CA LEU A 379 -9.05 13.42 -11.97
C LEU A 379 -7.94 14.30 -11.41
N SER A 380 -8.26 15.55 -11.05
CA SER A 380 -7.28 16.50 -10.52
C SER A 380 -6.73 16.07 -9.17
N GLU A 381 -7.57 15.51 -8.30
CA GLU A 381 -7.19 15.01 -6.98
C GLU A 381 -6.36 13.71 -7.07
N GLN A 382 -6.73 12.79 -7.97
CA GLN A 382 -6.06 11.49 -8.11
C GLN A 382 -4.63 11.55 -8.67
N LEU A 383 -4.28 12.60 -9.43
CA LEU A 383 -2.94 12.74 -10.00
C LEU A 383 -1.84 12.82 -8.94
N GLY A 384 -2.10 13.44 -7.79
CA GLY A 384 -1.15 13.50 -6.67
C GLY A 384 -0.89 12.11 -6.06
N THR A 385 -1.97 11.36 -5.80
CA THR A 385 -1.90 10.01 -5.26
C THR A 385 -1.20 9.05 -6.23
N LEU A 386 -1.47 9.18 -7.54
CA LEU A 386 -0.78 8.43 -8.58
C LEU A 386 0.75 8.63 -8.51
N GLN A 387 1.22 9.88 -8.40
CA GLN A 387 2.64 10.17 -8.31
C GLN A 387 3.26 9.57 -7.04
N SER A 388 2.57 9.64 -5.90
CA SER A 388 3.02 9.04 -4.64
C SER A 388 3.14 7.52 -4.74
N SER A 389 2.15 6.84 -5.32
CA SER A 389 2.16 5.39 -5.47
C SER A 389 3.24 4.92 -6.44
N ILE A 390 3.51 5.67 -7.52
CA ILE A 390 4.63 5.39 -8.42
C ILE A 390 5.97 5.52 -7.69
N ALA A 391 6.15 6.58 -6.89
CA ALA A 391 7.36 6.76 -6.10
C ALA A 391 7.57 5.63 -5.08
N SER A 392 6.50 5.13 -4.44
CA SER A 392 6.56 3.97 -3.56
C SER A 392 6.97 2.69 -4.31
N ALA A 393 6.43 2.48 -5.52
CA ALA A 393 6.85 1.37 -6.36
C ALA A 393 8.34 1.45 -6.76
N GLU A 394 8.84 2.64 -7.12
CA GLU A 394 10.25 2.87 -7.43
C GLU A 394 11.17 2.53 -6.25
N LYS A 395 10.76 2.87 -5.04
CA LYS A 395 11.49 2.52 -3.82
C LYS A 395 11.53 1.01 -3.57
N ILE A 396 10.44 0.27 -3.82
CA ILE A 396 10.44 -1.19 -3.73
C ILE A 396 11.39 -1.78 -4.77
N PHE A 397 11.28 -1.32 -6.03
CA PHE A 397 12.15 -1.81 -7.10
C PHE A 397 13.63 -1.48 -6.87
N SER A 398 13.94 -0.35 -6.23
CA SER A 398 15.33 -0.02 -5.87
C SER A 398 15.94 -1.04 -4.91
N VAL A 399 15.13 -1.69 -4.06
CA VAL A 399 15.60 -2.80 -3.21
C VAL A 399 15.72 -4.08 -4.02
N LEU A 400 14.71 -4.40 -4.85
CA LEU A 400 14.72 -5.60 -5.70
C LEU A 400 15.82 -5.60 -6.79
N ASP A 401 16.38 -4.44 -7.11
CA ASP A 401 17.45 -4.28 -8.09
C ASP A 401 18.86 -4.44 -7.48
N VAL A 402 18.97 -4.44 -6.15
CA VAL A 402 20.21 -4.74 -5.44
C VAL A 402 20.53 -6.22 -5.65
N LYS A 403 21.67 -6.52 -6.22
CA LYS A 403 22.10 -7.92 -6.41
C LYS A 403 22.72 -8.44 -5.10
N PRO A 404 22.39 -9.68 -4.68
CA PRO A 404 23.14 -10.34 -3.63
C PRO A 404 24.63 -10.41 -4.00
N GLU A 405 25.49 -9.89 -3.12
CA GLU A 405 26.93 -9.92 -3.33
C GLU A 405 27.49 -11.33 -3.07
N ILE A 406 26.92 -12.02 -2.09
CA ILE A 406 27.35 -13.33 -1.64
C ILE A 406 26.29 -14.36 -2.04
N VAL A 407 26.70 -15.28 -2.90
CA VAL A 407 25.83 -16.36 -3.38
C VAL A 407 26.58 -17.70 -3.34
N SER A 408 25.84 -18.78 -3.17
CA SER A 408 26.41 -20.14 -3.32
C SER A 408 26.93 -20.36 -4.75
N PRO A 409 28.04 -21.10 -4.92
CA PRO A 409 28.52 -21.48 -6.24
C PRO A 409 27.49 -22.36 -6.97
N ALA A 410 27.48 -22.27 -8.31
CA ALA A 410 26.55 -23.05 -9.14
C ALA A 410 26.82 -24.56 -9.07
N ASP A 411 28.07 -24.94 -8.83
CA ASP A 411 28.53 -26.34 -8.69
C ASP A 411 29.39 -26.44 -7.42
N PRO A 412 28.77 -26.60 -6.24
CA PRO A 412 29.49 -26.60 -4.97
C PRO A 412 30.31 -27.86 -4.80
N ALA A 413 31.51 -27.71 -4.24
CA ALA A 413 32.38 -28.82 -3.90
C ALA A 413 31.69 -29.71 -2.83
N PRO A 414 31.69 -31.05 -3.02
CA PRO A 414 31.19 -31.96 -2.00
C PRO A 414 32.15 -31.95 -0.81
N VAL A 415 31.71 -31.43 0.33
CA VAL A 415 32.51 -31.30 1.54
C VAL A 415 31.78 -31.88 2.75
N ASN A 416 32.52 -32.66 3.56
CA ASN A 416 32.13 -33.02 4.90
C ASN A 416 33.05 -32.27 5.87
N ILE A 417 32.54 -31.23 6.48
CA ILE A 417 33.31 -30.30 7.29
C ILE A 417 33.76 -30.97 8.60
N LEU A 418 35.08 -31.09 8.76
CA LEU A 418 35.75 -31.60 9.96
C LEU A 418 36.18 -30.46 10.89
N GLY A 419 36.45 -29.29 10.31
CA GLY A 419 36.65 -28.06 11.04
C GLY A 419 38.07 -27.50 11.02
N GLU A 420 38.95 -27.86 10.04
CA GLU A 420 40.20 -27.15 9.84
C GLU A 420 39.92 -25.79 9.20
N ILE A 421 40.54 -24.72 9.71
CA ILE A 421 40.40 -23.38 9.20
C ILE A 421 41.75 -22.79 8.88
N GLU A 422 41.97 -22.39 7.63
CA GLU A 422 43.20 -21.80 7.19
C GLU A 422 42.99 -20.47 6.47
N PHE A 423 43.72 -19.44 6.92
CA PHE A 423 43.80 -18.13 6.28
C PHE A 423 45.17 -18.02 5.62
N ARG A 424 45.18 -17.71 4.31
CA ARG A 424 46.41 -17.56 3.50
C ARG A 424 46.49 -16.15 2.93
N HIS A 425 47.38 -15.32 3.48
CA HIS A 425 47.67 -13.97 3.01
C HIS A 425 46.40 -13.10 2.83
N VAL A 426 45.47 -13.14 3.78
CA VAL A 426 44.17 -12.51 3.70
C VAL A 426 44.26 -10.98 3.93
N TRP A 427 43.71 -10.24 2.97
CA TRP A 427 43.48 -8.80 3.06
C TRP A 427 42.00 -8.51 2.97
N PHE A 428 41.51 -7.68 3.88
CA PHE A 428 40.09 -7.35 3.91
C PHE A 428 39.85 -5.89 4.34
N ALA A 429 38.91 -5.24 3.63
CA ALA A 429 38.37 -3.91 3.93
C ALA A 429 36.83 -3.92 3.80
N TYR A 430 36.11 -3.24 4.68
CA TYR A 430 34.65 -3.00 4.53
C TYR A 430 34.37 -1.91 3.51
N GLU A 431 35.27 -0.93 3.38
CA GLU A 431 35.25 0.16 2.40
C GLU A 431 36.53 0.15 1.59
N GLU A 432 36.44 0.50 0.32
CA GLU A 432 37.56 0.50 -0.61
C GLU A 432 38.84 1.13 0.00
N GLU A 433 39.98 0.43 -0.12
CA GLU A 433 41.33 0.83 0.31
C GLU A 433 41.58 0.99 1.83
N ASN A 434 40.56 0.91 2.68
CA ASN A 434 40.74 0.98 4.14
C ASN A 434 40.89 -0.44 4.71
N TYR A 435 42.05 -1.08 4.52
CA TYR A 435 42.29 -2.43 4.96
C TYR A 435 42.27 -2.57 6.48
N ILE A 436 41.30 -3.37 6.98
CA ILE A 436 41.17 -3.78 8.38
C ILE A 436 42.02 -4.99 8.67
N LEU A 437 42.14 -5.95 7.73
CA LEU A 437 43.08 -7.06 7.81
C LEU A 437 44.15 -6.90 6.73
N LYS A 438 45.41 -7.16 7.13
CA LYS A 438 46.59 -6.94 6.28
C LYS A 438 47.49 -8.16 6.39
N ASP A 439 47.54 -8.96 5.32
CA ASP A 439 48.40 -10.14 5.22
C ASP A 439 48.24 -11.16 6.36
N VAL A 440 46.98 -11.46 6.74
CA VAL A 440 46.70 -12.37 7.83
C VAL A 440 46.78 -13.80 7.37
N SER A 441 47.66 -14.59 8.06
CA SER A 441 47.87 -16.00 7.78
C SER A 441 47.95 -16.82 9.06
N PHE A 442 47.11 -17.85 9.20
CA PHE A 442 47.10 -18.80 10.32
C PHE A 442 46.37 -20.09 9.93
N VAL A 443 46.63 -21.16 10.72
CA VAL A 443 45.91 -22.44 10.60
C VAL A 443 45.37 -22.79 12.00
N ILE A 444 44.17 -23.31 12.06
CA ILE A 444 43.53 -23.87 13.27
C ILE A 444 43.12 -25.29 12.89
N HIS A 445 43.60 -26.27 13.61
CA HIS A 445 43.33 -27.68 13.37
C HIS A 445 41.98 -28.14 13.90
N PRO A 446 41.39 -29.23 13.41
CA PRO A 446 40.15 -29.78 13.93
C PRO A 446 40.24 -30.04 15.46
N GLY A 447 39.24 -29.48 16.20
CA GLY A 447 39.18 -29.59 17.65
C GLY A 447 40.10 -28.62 18.44
N GLU A 448 40.96 -27.84 17.75
CA GLU A 448 41.83 -26.82 18.37
C GLU A 448 41.00 -25.59 18.85
N LYS A 449 41.35 -25.06 20.00
CA LYS A 449 40.74 -23.84 20.57
C LYS A 449 41.68 -22.67 20.39
N ALA A 450 41.33 -21.75 19.50
CA ALA A 450 42.11 -20.56 19.18
C ALA A 450 41.51 -19.31 19.76
N ALA A 451 42.28 -18.49 20.49
CA ALA A 451 41.86 -17.22 21.06
C ALA A 451 42.50 -16.05 20.30
N PHE A 452 41.68 -15.09 19.81
CA PHE A 452 42.15 -13.84 19.24
C PHE A 452 42.16 -12.74 20.28
N VAL A 453 43.33 -12.12 20.49
CA VAL A 453 43.59 -11.11 21.52
C VAL A 453 44.17 -9.84 20.86
N GLY A 454 43.81 -8.68 21.36
CA GLY A 454 44.31 -7.38 20.82
C GLY A 454 43.38 -6.23 21.17
N ALA A 455 43.80 -5.02 20.95
CA ALA A 455 43.01 -3.81 21.20
C ALA A 455 41.73 -3.77 20.39
N THR A 456 40.76 -2.97 20.80
CA THR A 456 39.54 -2.71 20.03
C THR A 456 39.94 -2.11 18.65
N GLY A 457 39.30 -2.60 17.60
CA GLY A 457 39.65 -2.20 16.23
C GLY A 457 40.85 -2.97 15.61
N ALA A 458 41.46 -3.94 16.29
CA ALA A 458 42.54 -4.75 15.76
C ALA A 458 42.13 -5.74 14.63
N GLY A 459 40.82 -5.90 14.35
CA GLY A 459 40.31 -6.78 13.29
C GLY A 459 39.78 -8.14 13.78
N LYS A 460 39.68 -8.35 15.10
CA LYS A 460 39.26 -9.65 15.69
C LYS A 460 37.86 -10.11 15.23
N SER A 461 36.82 -9.30 15.44
CA SER A 461 35.45 -9.64 15.00
C SER A 461 35.32 -9.72 13.48
N THR A 462 36.20 -9.05 12.73
CA THR A 462 36.26 -9.17 11.27
C THR A 462 36.64 -10.58 10.82
N ILE A 463 37.61 -11.22 11.50
CA ILE A 463 37.96 -12.62 11.22
C ILE A 463 36.75 -13.53 11.42
N LEU A 464 35.99 -13.34 12.51
CA LEU A 464 34.78 -14.14 12.80
C LEU A 464 33.74 -14.03 11.68
N ASN A 465 33.56 -12.81 11.15
CA ASN A 465 32.61 -12.56 10.07
C ASN A 465 33.07 -13.17 8.72
N LEU A 466 34.36 -13.26 8.49
CA LEU A 466 34.91 -13.83 7.24
C LEU A 466 34.81 -15.35 7.23
N ILE A 467 34.92 -16.04 8.37
CA ILE A 467 34.80 -17.50 8.46
C ILE A 467 33.40 -17.95 8.02
N GLY A 468 32.33 -17.24 8.41
CA GLY A 468 30.96 -17.51 7.97
C GLY A 468 30.64 -16.99 6.57
N ARG A 469 31.64 -16.45 5.87
CA ARG A 469 31.48 -15.80 4.55
C ARG A 469 30.30 -14.82 4.54
N TYR A 470 30.27 -13.90 5.54
CA TYR A 470 29.34 -12.76 5.55
C TYR A 470 29.82 -11.60 4.68
N PHE A 471 31.12 -11.63 4.35
CA PHE A 471 31.81 -10.73 3.44
C PHE A 471 32.83 -11.51 2.64
N ASP A 472 33.11 -11.13 1.39
CA ASP A 472 34.17 -11.69 0.57
C ASP A 472 35.46 -10.88 0.72
N ILE A 473 36.60 -11.55 0.72
CA ILE A 473 37.95 -10.96 0.87
C ILE A 473 38.44 -10.34 -0.45
N GLN A 474 39.31 -9.33 -0.37
CA GLN A 474 39.88 -8.69 -1.56
C GLN A 474 41.12 -9.42 -2.07
N LYS A 475 41.94 -10.02 -1.15
CA LYS A 475 43.15 -10.77 -1.53
C LYS A 475 43.38 -11.93 -0.58
N GLY A 476 44.06 -12.97 -1.04
CA GLY A 476 44.32 -14.16 -0.28
C GLY A 476 43.28 -15.25 -0.47
N GLN A 477 43.22 -16.21 0.45
CA GLN A 477 42.28 -17.32 0.46
C GLN A 477 41.89 -17.67 1.90
N ILE A 478 40.67 -18.13 2.07
CA ILE A 478 40.18 -18.74 3.30
C ILE A 478 39.73 -20.15 2.95
N LEU A 479 40.31 -21.13 3.63
CA LEU A 479 40.03 -22.53 3.38
C LEU A 479 39.40 -23.19 4.59
N ILE A 480 38.41 -24.03 4.35
CA ILE A 480 37.82 -24.93 5.36
C ILE A 480 38.12 -26.35 4.88
N ASP A 481 38.83 -27.12 5.70
CA ASP A 481 39.33 -28.48 5.37
C ASP A 481 40.06 -28.54 4.00
N GLY A 482 40.85 -27.50 3.70
CA GLY A 482 41.61 -27.37 2.47
C GLY A 482 40.83 -26.93 1.23
N ILE A 483 39.50 -26.67 1.33
CA ILE A 483 38.64 -26.21 0.25
C ILE A 483 38.35 -24.71 0.45
N ASP A 484 38.46 -23.94 -0.64
CA ASP A 484 38.13 -22.47 -0.58
C ASP A 484 36.67 -22.26 -0.24
N ILE A 485 36.40 -21.33 0.70
CA ILE A 485 35.02 -21.02 1.14
C ILE A 485 34.11 -20.53 -0.01
N HIS A 486 34.70 -20.08 -1.14
CA HIS A 486 33.95 -19.69 -2.34
C HIS A 486 33.41 -20.89 -3.12
N GLU A 487 34.02 -22.08 -2.96
CA GLU A 487 33.61 -23.32 -3.62
C GLU A 487 32.60 -24.12 -2.76
N ILE A 488 32.39 -23.75 -1.49
CA ILE A 488 31.49 -24.44 -0.57
C ILE A 488 30.08 -23.81 -0.67
N ASP A 489 29.04 -24.65 -0.66
CA ASP A 489 27.67 -24.19 -0.54
C ASP A 489 27.48 -23.42 0.78
N LEU A 490 26.79 -22.27 0.73
CA LEU A 490 26.62 -21.40 1.90
C LEU A 490 25.81 -22.05 3.02
N ASP A 491 24.81 -22.87 2.71
CA ASP A 491 24.00 -23.54 3.70
C ASP A 491 24.80 -24.64 4.42
N VAL A 492 25.67 -25.36 3.68
CA VAL A 492 26.59 -26.35 4.23
C VAL A 492 27.65 -25.67 5.12
N LEU A 493 28.28 -24.59 4.61
CA LEU A 493 29.26 -23.82 5.36
C LEU A 493 28.71 -23.28 6.67
N ARG A 494 27.58 -22.54 6.58
CA ARG A 494 26.94 -21.90 7.74
C ARG A 494 26.29 -22.90 8.68
N GLY A 495 25.79 -24.02 8.16
CA GLY A 495 25.27 -25.12 8.96
C GLY A 495 26.32 -25.79 9.84
N ALA A 496 27.58 -25.80 9.40
CA ALA A 496 28.71 -26.33 10.17
C ALA A 496 29.29 -25.33 11.18
N ILE A 497 28.90 -24.06 11.14
CA ILE A 497 29.42 -22.98 12.00
C ILE A 497 28.33 -22.55 12.99
N GLY A 498 28.60 -22.71 14.28
CA GLY A 498 27.79 -22.15 15.35
C GLY A 498 28.38 -20.83 15.83
N GLN A 499 27.64 -19.75 15.71
CA GLN A 499 28.10 -18.43 16.15
C GLN A 499 27.33 -17.96 17.39
N VAL A 500 28.06 -17.62 18.43
CA VAL A 500 27.55 -16.91 19.62
C VAL A 500 27.96 -15.46 19.54
N GLN A 501 26.97 -14.57 19.45
CA GLN A 501 27.18 -13.13 19.32
C GLN A 501 27.28 -12.48 20.70
N GLN A 502 27.95 -11.34 20.77
CA GLN A 502 28.06 -10.50 21.96
C GLN A 502 26.68 -10.06 22.47
N ASP A 503 25.85 -9.51 21.57
CA ASP A 503 24.47 -9.13 21.84
C ASP A 503 23.52 -10.25 21.41
N VAL A 504 23.00 -11.00 22.37
CA VAL A 504 22.10 -12.13 22.12
C VAL A 504 20.72 -11.63 21.66
N PHE A 505 20.33 -11.99 20.46
CA PHE A 505 19.00 -11.70 19.93
C PHE A 505 18.02 -12.85 20.26
N ILE A 506 16.91 -12.49 20.92
CA ILE A 506 15.82 -13.41 21.26
C ILE A 506 14.58 -12.96 20.50
N PHE A 507 13.99 -13.88 19.75
CA PHE A 507 12.76 -13.66 18.99
C PHE A 507 11.53 -13.73 19.92
N THR A 508 10.48 -13.02 19.55
CA THR A 508 9.16 -13.21 20.17
C THR A 508 8.65 -14.61 19.82
N GLY A 509 8.15 -15.32 20.82
CA GLY A 509 7.70 -16.72 20.70
C GLY A 509 7.77 -17.42 22.04
N ASP A 510 8.27 -18.64 22.09
CA ASP A 510 8.53 -19.40 23.31
C ASP A 510 10.02 -19.78 23.44
N ILE A 511 10.41 -20.37 24.57
CA ILE A 511 11.79 -20.78 24.83
C ILE A 511 12.24 -21.84 23.81
N LYS A 512 11.42 -22.86 23.54
CA LYS A 512 11.78 -23.94 22.61
C LYS A 512 11.97 -23.44 21.18
N SER A 513 11.10 -22.54 20.71
CA SER A 513 11.23 -21.93 19.38
C SER A 513 12.47 -21.04 19.26
N ASN A 514 12.90 -20.42 20.36
CA ASN A 514 14.14 -19.66 20.39
C ASN A 514 15.39 -20.54 20.39
N ILE A 515 15.33 -21.76 20.90
CA ILE A 515 16.45 -22.72 20.83
C ILE A 515 16.51 -23.38 19.45
N SER A 516 15.38 -23.87 18.92
CA SER A 516 15.32 -24.58 17.65
C SER A 516 15.26 -23.67 16.41
N LEU A 517 14.93 -22.37 16.59
CA LEU A 517 14.56 -21.43 15.52
C LEU A 517 13.47 -21.99 14.57
N ASN A 518 12.55 -22.79 15.12
CA ASN A 518 11.49 -23.51 14.40
C ASN A 518 12.02 -24.47 13.31
N ASN A 519 13.24 -24.99 13.47
CA ASN A 519 13.78 -26.01 12.59
C ASN A 519 13.16 -27.36 12.93
N GLU A 520 12.38 -27.94 12.03
CA GLU A 520 11.67 -29.22 12.20
C GLU A 520 12.64 -30.41 12.34
N ALA A 521 13.88 -30.28 11.89
CA ALA A 521 14.90 -31.30 12.05
C ALA A 521 15.41 -31.44 13.51
N ILE A 522 15.19 -30.42 14.36
CA ILE A 522 15.59 -30.40 15.76
C ILE A 522 14.43 -30.90 16.62
N SER A 523 14.55 -32.11 17.16
CA SER A 523 13.51 -32.70 18.02
C SER A 523 13.39 -31.95 19.36
N PRO A 524 12.22 -32.01 20.03
CA PRO A 524 12.06 -31.45 21.38
C PRO A 524 13.05 -32.05 22.39
N ASP A 525 13.43 -33.31 22.23
CA ASP A 525 14.43 -33.96 23.07
C ASP A 525 15.82 -33.36 22.86
N ASN A 526 16.20 -33.07 21.62
CA ASN A 526 17.46 -32.37 21.31
C ASN A 526 17.49 -30.96 21.92
N VAL A 527 16.36 -30.24 21.87
CA VAL A 527 16.23 -28.93 22.51
C VAL A 527 16.49 -29.02 24.00
N ARG A 528 15.90 -30.03 24.65
CA ARG A 528 16.07 -30.27 26.10
C ARG A 528 17.49 -30.68 26.42
N GLN A 529 18.05 -31.63 25.70
CA GLN A 529 19.44 -32.08 25.89
C GLN A 529 20.43 -30.92 25.72
N ALA A 530 20.25 -30.08 24.72
CA ALA A 530 21.09 -28.91 24.51
C ALA A 530 20.99 -27.94 25.69
N ALA A 531 19.79 -27.69 26.20
CA ALA A 531 19.58 -26.83 27.39
C ALA A 531 20.17 -27.41 28.66
N GLU A 532 20.11 -28.74 28.87
CA GLU A 532 20.70 -29.43 30.02
C GLU A 532 22.24 -29.33 30.00
N ILE A 533 22.88 -29.57 28.84
CA ILE A 533 24.32 -29.49 28.67
C ILE A 533 24.87 -28.12 29.01
N VAL A 534 24.19 -27.04 28.62
CA VAL A 534 24.62 -25.66 28.88
C VAL A 534 24.06 -25.09 30.18
N ASN A 535 23.52 -25.90 31.10
CA ASN A 535 22.91 -25.48 32.34
C ASN A 535 21.74 -24.47 32.19
N ALA A 536 21.04 -24.46 31.07
CA ALA A 536 19.86 -23.63 30.85
C ALA A 536 18.59 -24.28 31.41
N ASP A 537 18.46 -25.61 31.41
CA ASP A 537 17.27 -26.33 31.86
C ASP A 537 16.82 -25.97 33.31
N PRO A 538 17.71 -25.80 34.30
CA PRO A 538 17.29 -25.48 35.67
C PRO A 538 16.53 -24.16 35.80
N PHE A 539 16.85 -23.14 35.01
CA PHE A 539 16.09 -21.90 35.03
C PHE A 539 14.82 -22.01 34.18
N ILE A 540 14.86 -22.73 33.04
CA ILE A 540 13.70 -22.95 32.19
C ILE A 540 12.60 -23.67 32.98
N GLN A 541 12.93 -24.70 33.72
CA GLN A 541 11.98 -25.45 34.56
C GLN A 541 11.34 -24.61 35.68
N LYS A 542 11.98 -23.51 36.10
CA LYS A 542 11.44 -22.56 37.08
C LYS A 542 10.42 -21.58 36.48
N LEU A 543 10.36 -21.46 35.17
CA LEU A 543 9.38 -20.60 34.47
C LEU A 543 7.99 -21.25 34.57
N PRO A 544 6.90 -20.46 34.65
CA PRO A 544 5.54 -20.97 34.80
C PRO A 544 5.14 -22.02 33.77
N HIS A 545 5.58 -21.88 32.50
CA HIS A 545 5.26 -22.78 31.38
C HIS A 545 6.50 -23.53 30.84
N GLY A 546 7.65 -23.47 31.53
CA GLY A 546 8.86 -24.18 31.13
C GLY A 546 9.35 -23.82 29.73
N TYR A 547 9.50 -24.83 28.86
CA TYR A 547 9.92 -24.61 27.44
C TYR A 547 8.87 -23.90 26.56
N ASP A 548 7.61 -23.91 27.00
CA ASP A 548 6.52 -23.20 26.34
C ASP A 548 6.29 -21.79 26.89
N GLU A 549 7.18 -21.31 27.78
CA GLU A 549 7.10 -19.96 28.36
C GLU A 549 7.21 -18.91 27.26
N PRO A 550 6.20 -18.00 27.16
CA PRO A 550 6.21 -16.96 26.16
C PRO A 550 7.32 -15.92 26.43
N VAL A 551 8.06 -15.61 25.39
CA VAL A 551 9.16 -14.65 25.41
C VAL A 551 8.78 -13.42 24.61
N THR A 552 8.90 -12.25 25.24
CA THR A 552 8.63 -10.96 24.62
C THR A 552 9.80 -10.49 23.74
N GLU A 553 9.59 -9.41 23.00
CA GLU A 553 10.59 -8.83 22.11
C GLU A 553 11.94 -8.65 22.80
N ARG A 554 13.00 -9.15 22.16
CA ARG A 554 14.39 -9.15 22.67
C ARG A 554 14.59 -9.85 24.01
N GLY A 555 13.64 -10.67 24.46
CA GLY A 555 13.74 -11.38 25.71
C GLY A 555 13.84 -10.46 26.94
N SER A 556 13.08 -9.35 26.93
CA SER A 556 13.15 -8.33 28.00
C SER A 556 12.76 -8.85 29.39
N THR A 557 12.08 -9.98 29.46
CA THR A 557 11.72 -10.69 30.72
C THR A 557 12.84 -11.57 31.25
N LEU A 558 13.89 -11.84 30.48
CA LEU A 558 15.00 -12.70 30.82
C LEU A 558 16.23 -11.87 31.28
N SER A 559 17.01 -12.37 32.24
CA SER A 559 18.29 -11.76 32.58
C SER A 559 19.30 -11.88 31.44
N ALA A 560 20.37 -11.08 31.47
CA ALA A 560 21.44 -11.15 30.47
C ALA A 560 22.04 -12.55 30.39
N GLY A 561 22.33 -13.17 31.57
CA GLY A 561 22.86 -14.51 31.63
C GLY A 561 21.90 -15.58 31.13
N GLN A 562 20.59 -15.47 31.40
CA GLN A 562 19.58 -16.39 30.85
C GLN A 562 19.52 -16.32 29.32
N ARG A 563 19.55 -15.10 28.76
CA ARG A 563 19.62 -14.95 27.30
C ARG A 563 20.87 -15.59 26.70
N GLN A 564 22.03 -15.45 27.40
CA GLN A 564 23.28 -16.04 26.98
C GLN A 564 23.21 -17.56 26.97
N LEU A 565 22.69 -18.18 28.04
CA LEU A 565 22.50 -19.63 28.13
C LEU A 565 21.56 -20.15 27.04
N LEU A 566 20.49 -19.41 26.73
CA LEU A 566 19.62 -19.74 25.57
C LEU A 566 20.35 -19.68 24.25
N SER A 567 21.24 -18.71 24.06
CA SER A 567 22.08 -18.64 22.84
C SER A 567 23.01 -19.84 22.75
N PHE A 568 23.60 -20.29 23.85
CA PHE A 568 24.41 -21.49 23.90
C PHE A 568 23.59 -22.74 23.57
N ALA A 569 22.40 -22.87 24.18
CA ALA A 569 21.50 -23.99 23.88
C ALA A 569 21.10 -24.03 22.41
N ARG A 570 20.80 -22.85 21.85
CA ARG A 570 20.53 -22.68 20.39
C ARG A 570 21.70 -23.21 19.57
N THR A 571 22.90 -22.73 19.83
CA THR A 571 24.11 -23.12 19.10
C THR A 571 24.36 -24.61 19.21
N LEU A 572 24.20 -25.20 20.38
CA LEU A 572 24.43 -26.63 20.63
C LEU A 572 23.37 -27.52 19.95
N ALA A 573 22.10 -27.05 19.89
CA ALA A 573 21.02 -27.81 19.26
C ALA A 573 21.24 -28.02 17.74
N TYR A 574 22.06 -27.20 17.10
CA TYR A 574 22.45 -27.33 15.69
C TYR A 574 23.71 -28.19 15.47
N ASP A 575 24.37 -28.64 16.53
CA ASP A 575 25.59 -29.48 16.54
C ASP A 575 26.69 -29.04 15.53
N PRO A 576 27.17 -27.80 15.58
CA PRO A 576 28.17 -27.30 14.65
C PRO A 576 29.54 -27.96 14.88
N LYS A 577 30.35 -28.04 13.82
CA LYS A 577 31.75 -28.52 13.88
C LYS A 577 32.72 -27.41 14.26
N ILE A 578 32.40 -26.20 13.85
CA ILE A 578 33.19 -24.99 14.12
C ILE A 578 32.35 -24.07 15.03
N LEU A 579 32.94 -23.60 16.12
CA LEU A 579 32.34 -22.69 17.06
C LEU A 579 33.03 -21.33 16.99
N VAL A 580 32.25 -20.28 16.78
CA VAL A 580 32.70 -18.88 16.75
C VAL A 580 32.09 -18.13 17.92
N LEU A 581 32.93 -17.60 18.80
CA LEU A 581 32.51 -16.93 20.04
C LEU A 581 32.99 -15.47 20.03
N ASP A 582 32.06 -14.53 20.05
CA ASP A 582 32.37 -13.11 20.20
C ASP A 582 31.96 -12.63 21.59
N GLU A 583 32.95 -12.35 22.46
CA GLU A 583 32.81 -11.77 23.81
C GLU A 583 31.63 -12.31 24.68
N ALA A 584 31.58 -13.61 24.89
CA ALA A 584 30.44 -14.32 25.48
C ALA A 584 30.10 -13.98 26.97
N THR A 585 30.76 -13.03 27.65
CA THR A 585 30.67 -12.87 29.13
C THR A 585 30.62 -11.43 29.63
N ALA A 586 30.29 -10.42 28.82
CA ALA A 586 30.22 -9.03 29.26
C ALA A 586 28.95 -8.74 30.11
N ASN A 587 29.08 -7.95 31.20
CA ASN A 587 27.98 -7.41 32.03
C ASN A 587 27.08 -8.44 32.74
N ILE A 588 27.64 -9.50 33.32
CA ILE A 588 26.91 -10.58 34.00
C ILE A 588 27.31 -10.61 35.49
N ASP A 589 26.36 -10.96 36.36
CA ASP A 589 26.60 -11.16 37.77
C ASP A 589 27.48 -12.38 38.05
N THR A 590 28.22 -12.38 39.16
CA THR A 590 29.28 -13.38 39.49
C THR A 590 28.76 -14.81 39.59
N GLU A 591 27.53 -15.02 40.08
CA GLU A 591 26.93 -16.37 40.20
C GLU A 591 26.61 -16.94 38.83
N THR A 592 25.97 -16.15 37.97
CA THR A 592 25.64 -16.52 36.57
C THR A 592 26.89 -16.66 35.70
N GLU A 593 27.96 -15.91 35.99
CA GLU A 593 29.26 -16.04 35.30
C GLU A 593 29.87 -17.43 35.43
N THR A 594 29.80 -18.02 36.62
CA THR A 594 30.30 -19.39 36.83
C THR A 594 29.54 -20.41 36.00
N LEU A 595 28.20 -20.29 35.95
CA LEU A 595 27.36 -21.16 35.12
C LEU A 595 27.67 -21.00 33.62
N ILE A 596 27.86 -19.76 33.17
CA ILE A 596 28.19 -19.46 31.78
C ILE A 596 29.58 -20.02 31.42
N THR A 597 30.56 -19.89 32.28
CA THR A 597 31.91 -20.44 32.05
C THR A 597 31.88 -21.98 31.95
N GLN A 598 31.11 -22.66 32.82
CA GLN A 598 30.90 -24.09 32.70
C GLN A 598 30.18 -24.50 31.44
N ALA A 599 29.12 -23.77 31.08
CA ALA A 599 28.36 -23.99 29.86
C ALA A 599 29.26 -23.81 28.60
N LEU A 600 30.09 -22.77 28.60
CA LEU A 600 31.04 -22.49 27.53
C LEU A 600 32.05 -23.61 27.36
N ALA A 601 32.63 -24.11 28.46
CA ALA A 601 33.58 -25.24 28.44
C ALA A 601 32.96 -26.50 27.80
N ARG A 602 31.69 -26.82 28.15
CA ARG A 602 30.95 -27.96 27.59
C ARG A 602 30.59 -27.72 26.10
N LEU A 603 30.25 -26.47 25.74
CA LEU A 603 29.96 -26.10 24.38
C LEU A 603 31.17 -26.27 23.44
N MET A 604 32.37 -25.95 23.93
CA MET A 604 33.64 -26.04 23.20
C MET A 604 34.18 -27.46 23.06
N ASP A 605 33.67 -28.41 23.84
CA ASP A 605 34.23 -29.76 23.90
C ASP A 605 34.01 -30.48 22.55
N GLY A 606 35.13 -31.06 22.01
CA GLY A 606 35.13 -31.77 20.73
C GLY A 606 34.91 -30.94 19.50
N ARG A 607 34.94 -29.59 19.58
CA ARG A 607 34.69 -28.65 18.45
C ARG A 607 35.90 -27.77 18.20
N THR A 608 36.18 -27.47 16.92
CA THR A 608 37.10 -26.39 16.56
C THR A 608 36.53 -25.07 17.01
N THR A 609 37.24 -24.35 17.88
CA THR A 609 36.70 -23.14 18.50
C THR A 609 37.56 -21.92 18.19
N ILE A 610 36.93 -20.86 17.70
CA ILE A 610 37.55 -19.54 17.58
C ILE A 610 36.83 -18.59 18.51
N MET A 611 37.60 -17.92 19.36
CA MET A 611 37.05 -16.99 20.31
C MET A 611 37.76 -15.64 20.26
N VAL A 612 36.97 -14.56 20.34
CA VAL A 612 37.47 -13.23 20.67
C VAL A 612 37.32 -13.06 22.16
N ALA A 613 38.43 -13.07 22.87
CA ALA A 613 38.41 -13.09 24.30
C ALA A 613 38.83 -11.72 24.91
N HIS A 614 37.99 -11.21 25.77
CA HIS A 614 38.25 -10.01 26.58
C HIS A 614 38.51 -10.38 28.06
N ARG A 615 38.43 -11.68 28.46
CA ARG A 615 38.69 -12.13 29.82
C ARG A 615 39.85 -13.12 29.87
N LEU A 616 40.75 -12.91 30.81
CA LEU A 616 41.94 -13.73 31.03
C LEU A 616 41.61 -15.21 31.26
N SER A 617 40.57 -15.51 32.02
CA SER A 617 40.14 -16.88 32.34
C SER A 617 39.82 -17.73 31.09
N THR A 618 39.30 -17.09 30.04
CA THR A 618 38.98 -17.78 28.77
C THR A 618 40.23 -17.97 27.91
N ILE A 619 41.14 -16.97 27.87
CA ILE A 619 42.36 -16.97 27.08
C ILE A 619 43.36 -18.03 27.55
N GLN A 620 43.49 -18.21 28.88
CA GLN A 620 44.48 -19.13 29.49
C GLN A 620 44.29 -20.60 29.13
N HIS A 621 43.05 -20.98 28.76
CA HIS A 621 42.69 -22.36 28.42
C HIS A 621 42.64 -22.60 26.90
N ALA A 622 43.04 -21.63 26.07
CA ALA A 622 43.15 -21.80 24.62
C ALA A 622 44.40 -22.55 24.27
N ASP A 623 44.30 -23.49 23.30
CA ASP A 623 45.43 -24.24 22.77
C ASP A 623 46.40 -23.32 22.01
N LYS A 624 45.83 -22.29 21.36
CA LYS A 624 46.56 -21.32 20.56
C LYS A 624 46.04 -19.92 20.77
N ILE A 625 46.91 -18.97 21.03
CA ILE A 625 46.62 -17.55 21.13
C ILE A 625 47.21 -16.81 19.98
N ILE A 626 46.41 -15.97 19.29
CA ILE A 626 46.82 -15.16 18.17
C ILE A 626 46.67 -13.71 18.54
N VAL A 627 47.75 -12.95 18.59
CA VAL A 627 47.78 -11.55 18.99
C VAL A 627 47.70 -10.66 17.75
N MET A 628 46.62 -9.89 17.68
CA MET A 628 46.38 -8.95 16.58
C MET A 628 46.69 -7.51 16.97
N HIS A 629 47.34 -6.80 16.06
CA HIS A 629 47.59 -5.38 16.20
C HIS A 629 47.51 -4.67 14.84
N HIS A 630 46.66 -3.66 14.73
CA HIS A 630 46.41 -2.90 13.48
C HIS A 630 46.18 -3.75 12.22
N GLY A 631 45.42 -4.84 12.38
CA GLY A 631 45.03 -5.73 11.26
C GLY A 631 46.07 -6.77 10.90
N GLU A 632 47.14 -6.92 11.64
CA GLU A 632 48.20 -7.91 11.40
C GLU A 632 48.35 -8.85 12.60
N ILE A 633 48.79 -10.08 12.37
CA ILE A 633 49.19 -10.99 13.44
C ILE A 633 50.61 -10.65 13.84
N LYS A 634 50.83 -10.33 15.13
CA LYS A 634 52.14 -9.99 15.66
C LYS A 634 52.78 -11.12 16.43
N GLU A 635 51.97 -11.90 17.15
CA GLU A 635 52.45 -13.04 17.93
C GLU A 635 51.45 -14.21 17.86
N SER A 636 51.97 -15.42 17.90
CA SER A 636 51.14 -16.61 18.00
C SER A 636 51.88 -17.66 18.83
N GLY A 637 51.16 -18.40 19.69
CA GLY A 637 51.68 -19.44 20.53
C GLY A 637 50.76 -19.81 21.71
N THR A 638 51.18 -20.61 22.64
CA THR A 638 50.48 -20.93 23.84
C THR A 638 50.59 -19.80 24.86
N HIS A 639 49.74 -19.81 25.90
CA HIS A 639 49.77 -18.83 26.98
C HIS A 639 51.16 -18.69 27.63
N GLN A 640 51.83 -19.83 27.91
CA GLN A 640 53.14 -19.84 28.58
C GLN A 640 54.25 -19.32 27.62
N GLU A 641 54.22 -19.73 26.37
CA GLU A 641 55.20 -19.27 25.37
C GLU A 641 55.12 -17.75 25.16
N LEU A 642 53.93 -17.19 25.07
CA LEU A 642 53.72 -15.76 24.85
C LEU A 642 54.07 -14.90 26.05
N LEU A 643 53.86 -15.40 27.28
CA LEU A 643 54.34 -14.75 28.48
C LEU A 643 55.85 -14.71 28.56
N ALA A 644 56.52 -15.76 28.15
CA ALA A 644 57.98 -15.87 28.14
C ALA A 644 58.64 -14.94 27.13
N LYS A 645 57.93 -14.59 26.00
CA LYS A 645 58.44 -13.70 24.94
C LYS A 645 58.55 -12.25 25.29
N ASP A 646 57.95 -11.82 26.43
CA ASP A 646 57.90 -10.41 26.91
C ASP A 646 57.37 -9.42 25.82
N GLY A 647 56.44 -9.87 25.02
CA GLY A 647 55.89 -9.16 23.87
C GLY A 647 54.59 -8.39 24.14
N LEU A 648 53.78 -8.20 23.08
CA LEU A 648 52.50 -7.52 23.15
C LEU A 648 51.51 -8.29 24.04
N TYR A 649 51.50 -9.63 23.95
CA TYR A 649 50.63 -10.45 24.78
C TYR A 649 50.82 -10.22 26.27
N LYS A 650 52.07 -10.22 26.73
CA LYS A 650 52.38 -10.01 28.15
C LYS A 650 51.90 -8.64 28.61
N LYS A 651 52.12 -7.58 27.81
CA LYS A 651 51.64 -6.23 28.13
C LYS A 651 50.11 -6.17 28.25
N LEU A 652 49.37 -6.83 27.32
CA LEU A 652 47.91 -6.90 27.38
C LEU A 652 47.44 -7.72 28.62
N TYR A 653 48.13 -8.81 28.94
CA TYR A 653 47.85 -9.63 30.08
C TYR A 653 48.05 -8.87 31.41
N GLU A 654 49.16 -8.13 31.56
CA GLU A 654 49.47 -7.32 32.73
C GLU A 654 48.45 -6.17 32.92
N LEU A 655 48.02 -5.53 31.84
CA LEU A 655 46.97 -4.49 31.90
C LEU A 655 45.65 -5.05 32.37
N GLN A 656 45.24 -6.24 31.92
CA GLN A 656 43.97 -6.88 32.35
C GLN A 656 44.02 -7.47 33.77
N LEU A 657 45.20 -7.68 34.37
CA LEU A 657 45.35 -8.07 35.79
C LEU A 657 45.22 -6.85 36.71
N MET A 658 45.42 -5.65 36.21
CA MET A 658 45.33 -4.40 36.96
C MET A 658 43.90 -3.82 37.01
N ASP A 659 43.04 -4.20 36.08
CA ASP A 659 41.60 -3.92 36.07
C ASP A 659 40.81 -4.96 36.88
#